data_4050d17d841b2bffa27a30fed1c14304
#
_entry.id   4050d17d841b2bffa27a30fed1c14304
#
_cell.length_a   1.000
_cell.length_b   1.000
_cell.length_c   1.000
_cell.angle_alpha   90.00
_cell.angle_beta   90.00
_cell.angle_gamma   90.00
#
_symmetry.space_group_name_H-M   'P 1'
#
loop_
_entity.id
_entity.type
_entity.pdbx_description
1 polymer ?
#
loop_
_entity_poly.entity_id
_entity_poly.type
_entity_poly.pdbx_seq_one_letter_code
_entity_poly.pdbx_strand_id
1 'polypeptide(L)'
;MGEFGWICGFSADAGFINQAAERFTTYAAAQRAAAGQIRLALMLDPSQPVLLPTVVPGVAHLPLQDLSRKPFRLLHAKVALLGFRDAATAGQHHLRLVVSTGNWTRQTLEESLDLAWRVDLEVAPDVADDAVSRADMMAAQGLFAWLLDLHDTRLLEADTPLSGRDAADHVDQWIARCNRAPRARPRLLDTRSRSLLDQIIAGLKREGGVARSHLCMGSGFYEAATVRKGGTGTPVLPHKIVKRLKASQALSPRARVDLYVNPQACQAIAGAVDHLRLDADHPIHVRAAAAPAAVFGAGHERTLHAKFLFSSNRSTTTGACNSAWLYLGSGNLTTAGLLNAASQAGGNLEAGILEFPEGLSWKKSADPSRWIENLLPIGGNTLDDLPSLQPGDPWAPPPPQHVAAPIAYLVWRADGRLTRPDPTAGDVEVLDEAGTPCAITADGYTWSGPAPRLVRVRWVAGAEARLAWVPVIDAHGRVAATPLPAIDLDHAWTQLAAFPGLPDEEEGEGEGDPGIFPDDRLTGPKRRTPRNLTPGSAIRQMMMLIEQIAAQQTAVDAVDWTAWCNRLEQALFQARQCPAVTCFVQMQLNPLSPLRAPAFRPDFAEDAGTAAGRHYEQTLRRIELAWETHDYAPLEGRQ
;
A
#
# COMPACT_ATOMS: atom_id res chain seq x y z
N MET A 1 11.82 -9.87 7.38
CA MET A 1 11.64 -8.44 7.75
C MET A 1 11.93 -7.58 6.53
N GLY A 2 11.12 -6.54 6.30
CA GLY A 2 11.36 -5.60 5.21
C GLY A 2 12.66 -4.81 5.38
N GLU A 3 13.45 -4.74 4.34
CA GLU A 3 14.67 -3.92 4.28
C GLU A 3 14.34 -2.53 3.78
N PHE A 4 13.86 -2.43 2.54
CA PHE A 4 13.38 -1.20 1.93
C PHE A 4 12.36 -1.49 0.83
N GLY A 5 11.48 -0.50 0.53
CA GLY A 5 10.51 -0.61 -0.55
C GLY A 5 10.14 0.71 -1.18
N TRP A 6 9.85 0.66 -2.49
CA TRP A 6 9.31 1.77 -3.27
C TRP A 6 7.87 1.49 -3.63
N ILE A 7 7.02 2.48 -3.47
CA ILE A 7 5.59 2.41 -3.77
C ILE A 7 5.21 3.63 -4.62
N CYS A 8 4.51 3.42 -5.73
CA CYS A 8 3.88 4.52 -6.45
C CYS A 8 2.38 4.27 -6.62
N GLY A 9 1.60 5.36 -6.67
CA GLY A 9 0.17 5.28 -6.79
C GLY A 9 -0.49 6.58 -7.20
N PHE A 10 -1.79 6.53 -7.52
CA PHE A 10 -2.56 7.76 -7.65
C PHE A 10 -2.86 8.34 -6.27
N SER A 11 -3.39 7.53 -5.36
CA SER A 11 -3.71 7.93 -3.99
C SER A 11 -3.40 6.83 -2.98
N ALA A 12 -3.22 7.25 -1.72
CA ALA A 12 -3.06 6.37 -0.57
C ALA A 12 -3.72 6.98 0.66
N ASP A 13 -4.23 6.16 1.58
CA ASP A 13 -4.64 6.62 2.90
C ASP A 13 -3.67 6.16 4.00
N ALA A 14 -3.60 6.93 5.06
CA ALA A 14 -2.68 6.69 6.17
C ALA A 14 -2.96 5.35 6.87
N GLY A 15 -4.22 4.96 7.02
CA GLY A 15 -4.62 3.71 7.66
C GLY A 15 -4.10 2.49 6.89
N PHE A 16 -4.33 2.46 5.56
CA PHE A 16 -3.81 1.40 4.71
C PHE A 16 -2.27 1.32 4.75
N ILE A 17 -1.59 2.46 4.57
CA ILE A 17 -0.12 2.49 4.53
C ILE A 17 0.47 2.10 5.89
N ASN A 18 -0.13 2.51 7.02
CA ASN A 18 0.33 2.08 8.35
C ASN A 18 0.22 0.57 8.54
N GLN A 19 -0.90 -0.05 8.15
CA GLN A 19 -1.07 -1.50 8.22
C GLN A 19 -0.09 -2.24 7.30
N ALA A 20 0.12 -1.75 6.07
CA ALA A 20 1.10 -2.31 5.15
C ALA A 20 2.53 -2.19 5.69
N ALA A 21 2.91 -1.02 6.23
CA ALA A 21 4.22 -0.77 6.82
C ALA A 21 4.46 -1.63 8.07
N GLU A 22 3.42 -1.90 8.87
CA GLU A 22 3.53 -2.80 10.02
C GLU A 22 3.87 -4.23 9.60
N ARG A 23 3.17 -4.76 8.59
CA ARG A 23 3.46 -6.09 8.04
C ARG A 23 4.81 -6.16 7.33
N PHE A 24 5.20 -5.09 6.67
CA PHE A 24 6.49 -4.99 5.98
C PHE A 24 7.66 -4.96 6.97
N THR A 25 7.61 -4.05 7.95
CA THR A 25 8.70 -3.84 8.92
C THR A 25 8.63 -4.78 10.11
N THR A 26 7.47 -5.41 10.35
CA THR A 26 7.11 -6.13 11.59
C THR A 26 7.06 -5.25 12.84
N TYR A 27 7.11 -3.92 12.69
CA TYR A 27 7.02 -2.95 13.77
C TYR A 27 5.70 -2.20 13.73
N ALA A 28 5.02 -2.10 14.86
CA ALA A 28 3.84 -1.27 15.03
C ALA A 28 4.15 0.23 14.79
N ALA A 29 3.11 1.03 14.51
CA ALA A 29 3.29 2.45 14.20
C ALA A 29 4.09 3.21 15.26
N ALA A 30 3.81 2.97 16.56
CA ALA A 30 4.55 3.61 17.66
C ALA A 30 6.02 3.21 17.71
N GLN A 31 6.36 1.95 17.40
CA GLN A 31 7.76 1.50 17.33
C GLN A 31 8.48 2.18 16.15
N ARG A 32 7.83 2.28 14.98
CA ARG A 32 8.39 3.01 13.84
C ARG A 32 8.58 4.49 14.14
N ALA A 33 7.61 5.11 14.84
CA ALA A 33 7.70 6.50 15.27
C ALA A 33 8.87 6.73 16.25
N ALA A 34 9.12 5.81 17.18
CA ALA A 34 10.25 5.89 18.10
C ALA A 34 11.59 5.63 17.42
N ALA A 35 11.63 4.70 16.46
CA ALA A 35 12.83 4.39 15.70
C ALA A 35 13.23 5.54 14.78
N GLY A 36 12.25 6.29 14.22
CA GLY A 36 12.49 7.39 13.29
C GLY A 36 13.30 6.98 12.05
N GLN A 37 13.21 5.71 11.63
CA GLN A 37 13.94 5.16 10.49
C GLN A 37 13.00 5.03 9.29
N ILE A 38 13.39 5.55 8.15
CA ILE A 38 12.65 5.38 6.88
C ILE A 38 12.93 3.99 6.31
N ARG A 39 11.87 3.27 5.95
CA ARG A 39 11.90 1.94 5.33
C ARG A 39 11.10 1.85 4.04
N LEU A 40 10.23 2.82 3.78
CA LEU A 40 9.42 2.87 2.57
C LEU A 40 9.47 4.27 1.96
N ALA A 41 9.58 4.34 0.65
CA ALA A 41 9.42 5.56 -0.14
C ALA A 41 8.11 5.50 -0.92
N LEU A 42 7.29 6.54 -0.80
CA LEU A 42 5.97 6.63 -1.42
C LEU A 42 5.95 7.82 -2.40
N MET A 43 5.52 7.57 -3.63
CA MET A 43 5.36 8.57 -4.69
C MET A 43 3.92 8.55 -5.17
N LEU A 44 3.16 9.60 -4.90
CA LEU A 44 1.76 9.74 -5.31
C LEU A 44 1.59 10.80 -6.39
N ASP A 45 0.40 10.79 -7.02
CA ASP A 45 0.03 11.88 -7.90
C ASP A 45 0.08 13.20 -7.13
N PRO A 46 0.66 14.28 -7.71
CA PRO A 46 0.82 15.55 -6.99
C PRO A 46 -0.52 16.21 -6.61
N SER A 47 -1.65 15.74 -7.11
CA SER A 47 -3.00 16.16 -6.66
C SER A 47 -3.39 15.58 -5.29
N GLN A 48 -2.58 14.67 -4.74
CA GLN A 48 -2.86 14.06 -3.43
C GLN A 48 -2.07 14.77 -2.33
N PRO A 49 -2.66 14.92 -1.13
CA PRO A 49 -1.96 15.50 0.00
C PRO A 49 -0.74 14.67 0.41
N VAL A 50 0.29 15.34 0.91
CA VAL A 50 1.51 14.67 1.37
C VAL A 50 1.25 13.95 2.69
N LEU A 51 1.49 12.64 2.73
CA LEU A 51 1.47 11.85 3.96
C LEU A 51 2.74 12.12 4.77
N LEU A 52 2.57 12.64 5.97
CA LEU A 52 3.68 13.04 6.84
C LEU A 52 4.22 11.84 7.64
N PRO A 53 5.54 11.80 7.94
CA PRO A 53 6.12 10.71 8.72
C PRO A 53 5.65 10.67 10.19
N THR A 54 4.97 11.71 10.68
CA THR A 54 4.28 11.68 11.97
C THR A 54 2.96 10.92 11.92
N VAL A 55 2.30 10.89 10.76
CA VAL A 55 1.04 10.18 10.51
C VAL A 55 1.32 8.75 10.05
N VAL A 56 2.36 8.56 9.24
CA VAL A 56 2.80 7.24 8.73
C VAL A 56 4.29 7.05 9.04
N PRO A 57 4.64 6.68 10.28
CA PRO A 57 6.02 6.53 10.68
C PRO A 57 6.77 5.46 9.86
N GLY A 58 8.01 5.78 9.49
CA GLY A 58 8.85 4.90 8.69
C GLY A 58 8.62 5.00 7.18
N VAL A 59 7.76 5.91 6.73
CA VAL A 59 7.46 6.17 5.32
C VAL A 59 7.86 7.59 4.95
N ALA A 60 8.64 7.74 3.88
CA ALA A 60 8.94 9.01 3.25
C ALA A 60 8.01 9.19 2.04
N HIS A 61 7.05 10.09 2.11
CA HIS A 61 6.33 10.54 0.93
C HIS A 61 7.21 11.56 0.18
N LEU A 62 7.60 11.21 -1.02
CA LEU A 62 8.47 12.01 -1.89
C LEU A 62 7.59 12.87 -2.82
N PRO A 63 7.49 14.18 -2.61
CA PRO A 63 6.71 15.05 -3.49
C PRO A 63 7.43 15.26 -4.83
N LEU A 64 6.69 15.62 -5.87
CA LEU A 64 7.25 15.98 -7.17
C LEU A 64 8.12 17.25 -7.03
N GLN A 65 9.31 17.27 -7.66
CA GLN A 65 10.22 18.42 -7.59
C GLN A 65 9.66 19.65 -8.31
N ASP A 66 9.14 19.45 -9.52
CA ASP A 66 8.70 20.55 -10.39
C ASP A 66 7.52 20.12 -11.27
N LEU A 67 6.39 20.80 -11.14
CA LEU A 67 5.18 20.54 -11.94
C LEU A 67 5.39 20.85 -13.43
N SER A 68 6.23 21.81 -13.76
CA SER A 68 6.49 22.19 -15.16
C SER A 68 7.23 21.10 -15.93
N ARG A 69 7.98 20.24 -15.22
CA ARG A 69 8.75 19.12 -15.76
C ARG A 69 8.03 17.78 -15.68
N LYS A 70 6.80 17.75 -15.14
CA LYS A 70 5.99 16.54 -15.02
C LYS A 70 5.72 15.90 -16.38
N PRO A 71 6.24 14.68 -16.69
CA PRO A 71 6.12 14.09 -18.01
C PRO A 71 4.88 13.19 -18.18
N PHE A 72 3.84 13.35 -17.35
CA PHE A 72 2.58 12.62 -17.39
C PHE A 72 1.43 13.53 -16.98
N ARG A 73 0.21 13.17 -17.40
CA ARG A 73 -1.01 13.85 -16.96
C ARG A 73 -1.32 13.53 -15.50
N LEU A 74 -1.40 12.23 -15.16
CA LEU A 74 -1.58 11.70 -13.81
C LEU A 74 -0.53 10.62 -13.53
N LEU A 75 -0.02 10.55 -12.31
CA LEU A 75 0.68 9.38 -11.81
C LEU A 75 -0.38 8.35 -11.37
N HIS A 76 -0.72 7.46 -12.27
CA HIS A 76 -1.81 6.51 -12.05
C HIS A 76 -1.33 5.04 -11.96
N ALA A 77 -0.06 4.77 -12.21
CA ALA A 77 0.57 3.47 -11.96
C ALA A 77 0.47 3.09 -10.47
N LYS A 78 0.11 1.85 -10.17
CA LYS A 78 0.00 1.31 -8.81
C LYS A 78 0.93 0.11 -8.71
N VAL A 79 2.17 0.39 -8.31
CA VAL A 79 3.26 -0.58 -8.24
C VAL A 79 3.96 -0.47 -6.90
N ALA A 80 4.30 -1.61 -6.30
CA ALA A 80 5.17 -1.68 -5.13
C ALA A 80 6.30 -2.68 -5.40
N LEU A 81 7.54 -2.28 -5.16
CA LEU A 81 8.74 -3.10 -5.24
C LEU A 81 9.36 -3.16 -3.84
N LEU A 82 9.35 -4.32 -3.22
CA LEU A 82 9.68 -4.53 -1.82
C LEU A 82 10.84 -5.52 -1.68
N GLY A 83 11.85 -5.14 -0.90
CA GLY A 83 12.97 -6.00 -0.55
C GLY A 83 12.87 -6.48 0.90
N PHE A 84 13.09 -7.78 1.11
CA PHE A 84 13.05 -8.41 2.42
C PHE A 84 14.36 -9.14 2.71
N ARG A 85 14.79 -9.06 3.96
CA ARG A 85 15.90 -9.84 4.49
C ARG A 85 15.36 -10.98 5.34
N ASP A 86 15.85 -12.19 5.12
CA ASP A 86 15.57 -13.28 6.05
C ASP A 86 16.36 -13.06 7.35
N ALA A 87 15.63 -13.10 8.48
CA ALA A 87 16.25 -12.97 9.80
C ALA A 87 16.95 -14.26 10.26
N ALA A 88 16.55 -15.42 9.73
CA ALA A 88 17.08 -16.74 10.13
C ALA A 88 18.30 -17.16 9.31
N THR A 89 18.41 -16.68 8.07
CA THR A 89 19.46 -17.14 7.13
C THR A 89 20.21 -15.94 6.59
N ALA A 90 21.42 -15.73 7.11
CA ALA A 90 22.28 -14.65 6.62
C ALA A 90 22.57 -14.82 5.11
N GLY A 91 22.28 -13.77 4.34
CA GLY A 91 22.54 -13.75 2.89
C GLY A 91 21.36 -14.18 2.01
N GLN A 92 20.27 -14.68 2.56
CA GLN A 92 19.02 -14.88 1.80
C GLN A 92 18.22 -13.58 1.76
N HIS A 93 17.83 -13.19 0.55
CA HIS A 93 17.06 -12.00 0.28
C HIS A 93 15.87 -12.36 -0.61
N HIS A 94 14.78 -11.63 -0.42
CA HIS A 94 13.54 -11.86 -1.14
C HIS A 94 13.04 -10.54 -1.72
N LEU A 95 12.70 -10.54 -2.99
CA LEU A 95 12.09 -9.40 -3.68
C LEU A 95 10.63 -9.70 -3.97
N ARG A 96 9.77 -8.74 -3.77
CA ARG A 96 8.34 -8.81 -4.10
C ARG A 96 7.96 -7.64 -4.97
N LEU A 97 7.33 -7.94 -6.10
CA LEU A 97 6.70 -6.96 -6.97
C LEU A 97 5.17 -7.15 -6.90
N VAL A 98 4.47 -6.06 -6.63
CA VAL A 98 3.00 -6.00 -6.64
C VAL A 98 2.56 -4.98 -7.66
N VAL A 99 1.62 -5.35 -8.54
CA VAL A 99 0.94 -4.45 -9.48
C VAL A 99 -0.54 -4.52 -9.20
N SER A 100 -1.16 -3.38 -8.90
CA SER A 100 -2.57 -3.31 -8.51
C SER A 100 -3.39 -2.50 -9.51
N THR A 101 -4.67 -2.82 -9.61
CA THR A 101 -5.67 -1.98 -10.30
C THR A 101 -6.25 -0.92 -9.36
N GLY A 102 -6.25 -1.18 -8.05
CA GLY A 102 -6.74 -0.32 -6.98
C GLY A 102 -5.67 0.58 -6.39
N ASN A 103 -6.10 1.65 -5.76
CA ASN A 103 -5.24 2.56 -5.00
C ASN A 103 -4.76 1.92 -3.68
N TRP A 104 -3.81 2.57 -3.01
CA TRP A 104 -3.31 2.13 -1.71
C TRP A 104 -4.21 2.65 -0.57
N THR A 105 -5.50 2.26 -0.62
CA THR A 105 -6.53 2.73 0.30
C THR A 105 -7.35 1.59 0.89
N ARG A 106 -7.92 1.82 2.08
CA ARG A 106 -8.87 0.88 2.71
C ARG A 106 -10.07 0.61 1.81
N GLN A 107 -10.57 1.63 1.10
CA GLN A 107 -11.67 1.49 0.14
C GLN A 107 -11.40 0.41 -0.92
N THR A 108 -10.17 0.31 -1.41
CA THR A 108 -9.75 -0.75 -2.35
C THR A 108 -9.97 -2.14 -1.78
N LEU A 109 -9.73 -2.34 -0.48
CA LEU A 109 -9.89 -3.63 0.19
C LEU A 109 -11.33 -3.91 0.63
N GLU A 110 -12.07 -2.89 1.04
CA GLU A 110 -13.35 -3.03 1.72
C GLU A 110 -14.56 -2.90 0.79
N GLU A 111 -14.49 -2.02 -0.24
CA GLU A 111 -15.65 -1.63 -1.04
C GLU A 111 -15.52 -1.93 -2.53
N SER A 112 -14.29 -2.04 -3.04
CA SER A 112 -14.03 -2.17 -4.48
C SER A 112 -13.76 -3.60 -4.91
N LEU A 113 -14.08 -3.90 -6.17
CA LEU A 113 -13.57 -5.06 -6.90
C LEU A 113 -12.32 -4.63 -7.65
N ASP A 114 -11.18 -4.88 -7.05
CA ASP A 114 -9.87 -4.64 -7.63
C ASP A 114 -9.10 -5.95 -7.82
N LEU A 115 -8.09 -5.90 -8.66
CA LEU A 115 -7.20 -7.01 -8.95
C LEU A 115 -5.77 -6.63 -8.55
N ALA A 116 -5.03 -7.58 -8.03
CA ALA A 116 -3.62 -7.44 -7.76
C ALA A 116 -2.86 -8.66 -8.31
N TRP A 117 -1.74 -8.40 -8.93
CA TRP A 117 -0.78 -9.39 -9.33
C TRP A 117 0.47 -9.26 -8.47
N ARG A 118 1.02 -10.41 -8.07
CA ARG A 118 2.21 -10.47 -7.24
C ARG A 118 3.17 -11.50 -7.80
N VAL A 119 4.44 -11.16 -7.80
CA VAL A 119 5.53 -12.11 -8.00
C VAL A 119 6.56 -11.95 -6.88
N ASP A 120 7.01 -13.08 -6.38
CA ASP A 120 8.04 -13.21 -5.37
C ASP A 120 9.28 -13.84 -6.00
N LEU A 121 10.45 -13.29 -5.71
CA LEU A 121 11.73 -13.78 -6.21
C LEU A 121 12.73 -13.93 -5.06
N GLU A 122 13.19 -15.14 -4.83
CA GLU A 122 14.29 -15.40 -3.92
C GLU A 122 15.63 -15.09 -4.60
N VAL A 123 16.46 -14.26 -3.95
CA VAL A 123 17.76 -13.85 -4.47
C VAL A 123 18.84 -14.61 -3.71
N ALA A 124 19.05 -15.88 -4.09
CA ALA A 124 20.10 -16.73 -3.55
C ALA A 124 20.96 -17.31 -4.70
N PRO A 125 22.22 -17.70 -4.45
CA PRO A 125 23.12 -18.22 -5.49
C PRO A 125 22.63 -19.49 -6.18
N ASP A 126 21.87 -20.33 -5.45
CA ASP A 126 21.53 -21.71 -5.84
C ASP A 126 20.05 -21.91 -6.19
N VAL A 127 19.25 -20.82 -6.28
CA VAL A 127 17.82 -20.91 -6.59
C VAL A 127 17.60 -21.06 -8.10
N ALA A 128 16.66 -21.92 -8.49
CA ALA A 128 16.27 -22.14 -9.87
C ALA A 128 15.98 -20.83 -10.61
N ASP A 129 16.51 -20.70 -11.80
CA ASP A 129 16.51 -19.45 -12.57
C ASP A 129 15.10 -19.12 -13.11
N ASP A 130 14.40 -18.21 -12.45
CA ASP A 130 13.19 -17.59 -12.99
C ASP A 130 13.56 -16.29 -13.75
N ALA A 131 13.99 -16.46 -14.99
CA ALA A 131 14.44 -15.36 -15.83
C ALA A 131 13.35 -14.31 -16.09
N VAL A 132 12.07 -14.69 -16.09
CA VAL A 132 10.94 -13.78 -16.32
C VAL A 132 10.71 -12.92 -15.08
N SER A 133 10.65 -13.52 -13.90
CA SER A 133 10.50 -12.76 -12.65
C SER A 133 11.67 -11.83 -12.38
N ARG A 134 12.91 -12.23 -12.73
CA ARG A 134 14.08 -11.33 -12.69
C ARG A 134 13.92 -10.13 -13.63
N ALA A 135 13.41 -10.37 -14.84
CA ALA A 135 13.13 -9.30 -15.80
C ALA A 135 12.04 -8.33 -15.29
N ASP A 136 11.02 -8.84 -14.59
CA ASP A 136 9.99 -8.03 -13.94
C ASP A 136 10.57 -7.12 -12.85
N MET A 137 11.44 -7.66 -11.98
CA MET A 137 12.11 -6.86 -10.93
C MET A 137 12.96 -5.73 -11.53
N MET A 138 13.72 -6.04 -12.58
CA MET A 138 14.53 -5.02 -13.29
C MET A 138 13.68 -3.97 -13.99
N ALA A 139 12.54 -4.36 -14.60
CA ALA A 139 11.62 -3.42 -15.23
C ALA A 139 10.98 -2.49 -14.18
N ALA A 140 10.61 -3.02 -13.01
CA ALA A 140 10.10 -2.25 -11.90
C ALA A 140 11.15 -1.28 -11.34
N GLN A 141 12.39 -1.74 -11.14
CA GLN A 141 13.50 -0.86 -10.74
C GLN A 141 13.68 0.29 -11.74
N GLY A 142 13.66 -0.01 -13.05
CA GLY A 142 13.76 1.03 -14.09
C GLY A 142 12.59 2.02 -14.07
N LEU A 143 11.38 1.61 -13.65
CA LEU A 143 10.25 2.50 -13.41
C LEU A 143 10.50 3.40 -12.19
N PHE A 144 10.94 2.82 -11.07
CA PHE A 144 11.21 3.57 -9.84
C PHE A 144 12.41 4.52 -9.99
N ALA A 145 13.49 4.10 -10.63
CA ALA A 145 14.62 4.99 -10.92
C ALA A 145 14.18 6.23 -11.70
N TRP A 146 13.33 6.05 -12.74
CA TRP A 146 12.79 7.16 -13.50
C TRP A 146 11.84 8.06 -12.67
N LEU A 147 11.07 7.48 -11.74
CA LEU A 147 10.23 8.27 -10.83
C LEU A 147 11.06 9.05 -9.82
N LEU A 148 12.12 8.46 -9.27
CA LEU A 148 13.03 9.11 -8.31
C LEU A 148 13.71 10.35 -8.93
N ASP A 149 14.06 10.31 -10.22
CA ASP A 149 14.60 11.47 -10.94
C ASP A 149 13.63 12.68 -11.00
N LEU A 150 12.33 12.43 -10.80
CA LEU A 150 11.28 13.46 -10.84
C LEU A 150 10.86 13.94 -9.45
N HIS A 151 11.12 13.14 -8.41
CA HIS A 151 10.65 13.36 -7.04
C HIS A 151 11.79 13.85 -6.14
N ASP A 152 11.43 14.50 -5.05
CA ASP A 152 12.39 15.00 -4.07
C ASP A 152 12.92 13.89 -3.18
N THR A 153 14.14 13.46 -3.43
CA THR A 153 14.84 12.40 -2.70
C THR A 153 15.69 12.88 -1.54
N ARG A 154 15.80 14.20 -1.33
CA ARG A 154 16.73 14.80 -0.34
C ARG A 154 16.56 14.24 1.08
N LEU A 155 15.32 13.88 1.49
CA LEU A 155 15.10 13.25 2.79
C LEU A 155 15.76 11.86 2.89
N LEU A 156 15.72 11.08 1.82
CA LEU A 156 16.40 9.77 1.76
C LEU A 156 17.93 9.92 1.71
N GLU A 157 18.41 11.04 1.19
CA GLU A 157 19.83 11.35 1.04
C GLU A 157 20.39 12.09 2.28
N ALA A 158 19.59 12.27 3.33
CA ALA A 158 20.03 12.94 4.56
C ALA A 158 21.23 12.20 5.18
N ASP A 159 22.17 12.98 5.74
CA ASP A 159 23.37 12.46 6.40
C ASP A 159 23.03 11.82 7.76
N THR A 160 22.31 10.70 7.67
CA THR A 160 21.97 9.85 8.82
C THR A 160 21.72 8.42 8.32
N PRO A 161 22.19 7.39 9.04
CA PRO A 161 21.91 6.00 8.66
C PRO A 161 20.41 5.63 8.76
N LEU A 162 19.59 6.51 9.35
CA LEU A 162 18.15 6.30 9.50
C LEU A 162 17.33 6.90 8.36
N SER A 163 17.95 7.57 7.38
CA SER A 163 17.28 8.15 6.20
C SER A 163 16.68 7.10 5.26
N GLY A 164 17.16 5.85 5.35
CA GLY A 164 16.73 4.75 4.48
C GLY A 164 17.62 4.54 3.26
N ARG A 165 18.62 5.39 2.99
CA ARG A 165 19.51 5.30 1.83
C ARG A 165 20.24 3.97 1.77
N ASP A 166 20.94 3.59 2.84
CA ASP A 166 21.72 2.34 2.88
C ASP A 166 20.82 1.11 2.64
N ALA A 167 19.60 1.13 3.20
CA ALA A 167 18.65 0.05 2.99
C ALA A 167 18.12 -0.01 1.55
N ALA A 168 17.89 1.15 0.91
CA ALA A 168 17.54 1.25 -0.51
C ALA A 168 18.68 0.72 -1.40
N ASP A 169 19.93 1.15 -1.13
CA ASP A 169 21.12 0.71 -1.86
C ASP A 169 21.33 -0.81 -1.74
N HIS A 170 21.03 -1.43 -0.59
CA HIS A 170 21.06 -2.89 -0.45
C HIS A 170 20.05 -3.57 -1.38
N VAL A 171 18.81 -3.10 -1.43
CA VAL A 171 17.78 -3.68 -2.30
C VAL A 171 18.16 -3.48 -3.77
N ASP A 172 18.69 -2.33 -4.16
CA ASP A 172 19.18 -2.09 -5.50
C ASP A 172 20.31 -3.05 -5.90
N GLN A 173 21.24 -3.35 -4.98
CA GLN A 173 22.27 -4.36 -5.19
C GLN A 173 21.69 -5.77 -5.38
N TRP A 174 20.61 -6.12 -4.66
CA TRP A 174 19.94 -7.41 -4.86
C TRP A 174 19.28 -7.49 -6.23
N ILE A 175 18.62 -6.42 -6.67
CA ILE A 175 18.02 -6.35 -8.01
C ILE A 175 19.12 -6.38 -9.10
N ALA A 176 20.26 -5.71 -8.89
CA ALA A 176 21.37 -5.74 -9.82
C ALA A 176 21.93 -7.17 -10.04
N ARG A 177 21.81 -8.07 -9.06
CA ARG A 177 22.16 -9.50 -9.23
C ARG A 177 21.22 -10.20 -10.22
N CYS A 178 19.98 -9.72 -10.36
CA CYS A 178 19.02 -10.24 -11.34
C CYS A 178 19.48 -10.04 -12.80
N ASN A 179 20.36 -9.07 -13.06
CA ASN A 179 20.87 -8.78 -14.41
C ASN A 179 21.86 -9.84 -14.95
N ARG A 180 22.25 -10.81 -14.14
CA ARG A 180 23.18 -11.89 -14.55
C ARG A 180 22.49 -13.05 -15.25
N ALA A 181 21.16 -13.08 -15.26
CA ALA A 181 20.37 -14.15 -15.88
C ALA A 181 20.22 -13.97 -17.40
N PRO A 182 19.85 -15.04 -18.15
CA PRO A 182 19.46 -14.93 -19.55
C PRO A 182 18.38 -13.86 -19.75
N ARG A 183 18.45 -13.13 -20.86
CA ARG A 183 17.52 -12.04 -21.16
C ARG A 183 16.12 -12.59 -21.42
N ALA A 184 15.27 -12.57 -20.40
CA ALA A 184 13.84 -12.75 -20.54
C ALA A 184 13.15 -11.39 -20.72
N ARG A 185 11.88 -11.40 -21.14
CA ARG A 185 11.06 -10.20 -21.24
C ARG A 185 10.18 -10.08 -20.02
N PRO A 186 10.06 -8.87 -19.47
CA PRO A 186 9.16 -8.66 -18.33
C PRO A 186 7.70 -8.79 -18.76
N ARG A 187 6.88 -9.27 -17.83
CA ARG A 187 5.42 -9.17 -17.90
C ARG A 187 4.95 -7.76 -17.58
N LEU A 188 5.73 -7.04 -16.76
CA LEU A 188 5.46 -5.64 -16.40
C LEU A 188 5.54 -4.74 -17.63
N LEU A 189 4.49 -3.96 -17.83
CA LEU A 189 4.35 -2.93 -18.86
C LEU A 189 4.14 -1.58 -18.19
N ASP A 190 4.68 -0.50 -18.77
CA ASP A 190 4.39 0.87 -18.34
C ASP A 190 4.30 1.82 -19.53
N THR A 191 3.71 3.00 -19.30
CA THR A 191 3.46 3.95 -20.37
C THR A 191 4.55 5.00 -20.58
N ARG A 192 5.71 4.92 -19.95
CA ARG A 192 6.80 5.91 -20.10
C ARG A 192 7.15 6.22 -21.57
N SER A 193 7.13 5.23 -22.43
CA SER A 193 7.55 5.38 -23.82
C SER A 193 6.51 4.96 -24.85
N ARG A 194 5.55 4.11 -24.49
CA ARG A 194 4.56 3.54 -25.40
C ARG A 194 3.23 3.32 -24.69
N SER A 195 2.13 3.36 -25.45
CA SER A 195 0.80 3.04 -24.91
C SER A 195 0.72 1.58 -24.43
N LEU A 196 -0.12 1.31 -23.41
CA LEU A 196 -0.36 -0.06 -22.94
C LEU A 196 -0.90 -0.96 -24.05
N LEU A 197 -1.86 -0.48 -24.85
CA LEU A 197 -2.45 -1.29 -25.94
C LEU A 197 -1.42 -1.65 -27.02
N ASP A 198 -0.48 -0.77 -27.35
CA ASP A 198 0.60 -1.10 -28.28
C ASP A 198 1.53 -2.18 -27.75
N GLN A 199 1.83 -2.13 -26.45
CA GLN A 199 2.68 -3.11 -25.78
C GLN A 199 1.98 -4.46 -25.66
N ILE A 200 0.67 -4.48 -25.30
CA ILE A 200 -0.15 -5.70 -25.28
C ILE A 200 -0.16 -6.35 -26.66
N ILE A 201 -0.51 -5.62 -27.73
CA ILE A 201 -0.54 -6.14 -29.10
C ILE A 201 0.84 -6.68 -29.51
N ALA A 202 1.91 -5.97 -29.18
CA ALA A 202 3.27 -6.45 -29.46
C ALA A 202 3.61 -7.74 -28.68
N GLY A 203 3.14 -7.88 -27.44
CA GLY A 203 3.24 -9.10 -26.64
C GLY A 203 2.52 -10.28 -27.29
N LEU A 204 1.25 -10.08 -27.66
CA LEU A 204 0.40 -11.09 -28.30
C LEU A 204 0.97 -11.60 -29.64
N LYS A 205 1.56 -10.72 -30.45
CA LYS A 205 2.21 -11.11 -31.70
C LYS A 205 3.43 -12.00 -31.47
N ARG A 206 4.18 -11.74 -30.41
CA ARG A 206 5.38 -12.54 -30.07
C ARG A 206 5.02 -13.93 -29.58
N GLU A 207 3.90 -14.07 -28.86
CA GLU A 207 3.39 -15.37 -28.37
C GLU A 207 2.63 -16.17 -29.44
N GLY A 208 2.99 -16.02 -30.70
CA GLY A 208 2.50 -16.82 -31.81
C GLY A 208 1.24 -16.30 -32.51
N GLY A 209 0.72 -15.12 -32.14
CA GLY A 209 -0.32 -14.41 -32.89
C GLY A 209 -1.65 -15.14 -33.06
N VAL A 210 -2.00 -16.06 -32.18
CA VAL A 210 -3.27 -16.83 -32.27
C VAL A 210 -4.47 -15.92 -32.09
N ALA A 211 -5.44 -15.96 -33.01
CA ALA A 211 -6.71 -15.24 -32.87
C ALA A 211 -7.61 -15.90 -31.83
N ARG A 212 -8.14 -15.11 -30.88
CA ARG A 212 -9.04 -15.60 -29.82
C ARG A 212 -10.49 -15.35 -30.18
N SER A 213 -11.38 -16.21 -29.71
CA SER A 213 -12.82 -16.16 -30.01
C SER A 213 -13.65 -15.39 -28.99
N HIS A 214 -13.07 -15.01 -27.85
CA HIS A 214 -13.75 -14.31 -26.78
C HIS A 214 -12.83 -13.24 -26.16
N LEU A 215 -13.39 -12.06 -25.88
CA LEU A 215 -12.74 -10.96 -25.19
C LEU A 215 -13.65 -10.45 -24.08
N CYS A 216 -13.14 -10.39 -22.84
CA CYS A 216 -13.74 -9.72 -21.70
C CYS A 216 -12.93 -8.48 -21.37
N MET A 217 -13.62 -7.35 -21.16
CA MET A 217 -13.01 -6.07 -20.77
C MET A 217 -13.73 -5.52 -19.57
N GLY A 218 -13.01 -4.96 -18.60
CA GLY A 218 -13.60 -4.28 -17.45
C GLY A 218 -12.77 -3.07 -17.03
N SER A 219 -13.46 -2.04 -16.55
CA SER A 219 -12.82 -0.83 -16.01
C SER A 219 -13.74 -0.17 -14.98
N GLY A 220 -13.13 0.43 -13.96
CA GLY A 220 -13.85 1.31 -13.03
C GLY A 220 -14.25 2.65 -13.68
N PHE A 221 -13.57 3.03 -14.78
CA PHE A 221 -13.77 4.30 -15.47
C PHE A 221 -13.78 4.13 -16.98
N TYR A 222 -14.73 4.82 -17.63
CA TYR A 222 -14.84 4.97 -19.06
C TYR A 222 -14.81 6.46 -19.43
N GLU A 223 -14.10 6.84 -20.49
CA GLU A 223 -14.07 8.24 -20.89
C GLU A 223 -15.46 8.74 -21.31
N ALA A 224 -15.71 10.02 -21.03
CA ALA A 224 -16.89 10.69 -21.55
C ALA A 224 -16.85 10.68 -23.09
N ALA A 225 -18.03 10.52 -23.68
CA ALA A 225 -18.16 10.58 -25.12
C ALA A 225 -17.77 11.95 -25.67
N THR A 226 -16.96 11.98 -26.70
CA THR A 226 -16.75 13.20 -27.49
C THR A 226 -18.03 13.50 -28.25
N VAL A 227 -18.76 14.53 -27.81
CA VAL A 227 -19.95 14.99 -28.50
C VAL A 227 -19.54 15.64 -29.84
N ARG A 228 -19.76 14.97 -30.97
CA ARG A 228 -19.80 15.65 -32.25
C ARG A 228 -21.04 16.53 -32.26
N LYS A 229 -20.92 17.78 -32.79
CA LYS A 229 -22.06 18.72 -32.93
C LYS A 229 -23.28 17.97 -33.49
N GLY A 230 -24.34 17.78 -32.66
CA GLY A 230 -25.62 17.20 -33.06
C GLY A 230 -25.83 15.70 -32.85
N GLY A 231 -24.95 14.98 -32.15
CA GLY A 231 -25.11 13.54 -31.86
C GLY A 231 -24.92 13.18 -30.42
N THR A 232 -25.58 12.09 -29.99
CA THR A 232 -25.30 11.42 -28.71
C THR A 232 -23.85 10.93 -28.73
N GLY A 233 -23.08 11.32 -27.70
CA GLY A 233 -21.68 10.91 -27.61
C GLY A 233 -21.56 9.41 -27.37
N THR A 234 -20.78 8.72 -28.19
CA THR A 234 -20.54 7.27 -28.08
C THR A 234 -19.16 7.02 -27.49
N PRO A 235 -18.99 6.08 -26.54
CA PRO A 235 -17.68 5.69 -26.05
C PRO A 235 -16.92 4.98 -27.18
N VAL A 236 -15.93 5.66 -27.74
CA VAL A 236 -15.20 5.19 -28.92
C VAL A 236 -14.13 4.15 -28.56
N LEU A 237 -13.68 4.14 -27.31
CA LEU A 237 -12.52 3.34 -26.90
C LEU A 237 -12.75 1.83 -26.96
N PRO A 238 -13.86 1.23 -26.46
CA PRO A 238 -14.09 -0.21 -26.56
C PRO A 238 -14.01 -0.70 -28.01
N HIS A 239 -14.60 0.01 -28.95
CA HIS A 239 -14.53 -0.30 -30.38
C HIS A 239 -13.09 -0.15 -30.94
N LYS A 240 -12.33 0.86 -30.53
CA LYS A 240 -10.91 1.02 -30.93
C LYS A 240 -10.07 -0.17 -30.47
N ILE A 241 -10.26 -0.66 -29.24
CA ILE A 241 -9.57 -1.84 -28.72
C ILE A 241 -9.89 -3.05 -29.59
N VAL A 242 -11.18 -3.35 -29.79
CA VAL A 242 -11.64 -4.49 -30.60
C VAL A 242 -11.09 -4.41 -32.02
N LYS A 243 -11.21 -3.25 -32.69
CA LYS A 243 -10.71 -3.02 -34.03
C LYS A 243 -9.20 -3.27 -34.12
N ARG A 244 -8.42 -2.77 -33.16
CA ARG A 244 -6.96 -2.95 -33.14
C ARG A 244 -6.55 -4.39 -32.90
N LEU A 245 -7.25 -5.11 -31.98
CA LEU A 245 -7.00 -6.54 -31.73
C LEU A 245 -7.37 -7.40 -32.94
N LYS A 246 -8.48 -7.11 -33.64
CA LYS A 246 -8.83 -7.79 -34.90
C LYS A 246 -7.81 -7.50 -36.02
N ALA A 247 -7.42 -6.25 -36.20
CA ALA A 247 -6.42 -5.86 -37.20
C ALA A 247 -5.05 -6.48 -36.95
N SER A 248 -4.70 -6.73 -35.70
CA SER A 248 -3.46 -7.44 -35.31
C SER A 248 -3.56 -8.97 -35.32
N GLN A 249 -4.72 -9.51 -35.71
CA GLN A 249 -5.04 -10.96 -35.70
C GLN A 249 -5.01 -11.59 -34.30
N ALA A 250 -5.05 -10.80 -33.24
CA ALA A 250 -5.12 -11.28 -31.87
C ALA A 250 -6.56 -11.66 -31.44
N LEU A 251 -7.56 -11.13 -32.18
CA LEU A 251 -8.98 -11.41 -31.98
C LEU A 251 -9.63 -11.83 -33.30
N SER A 252 -10.46 -12.87 -33.26
CA SER A 252 -11.15 -13.39 -34.43
C SER A 252 -12.20 -12.38 -34.96
N PRO A 253 -12.51 -12.34 -36.27
CA PRO A 253 -13.54 -11.43 -36.83
C PRO A 253 -14.91 -11.59 -36.16
N ARG A 254 -15.27 -12.81 -35.75
CA ARG A 254 -16.56 -13.15 -35.11
C ARG A 254 -16.42 -13.37 -33.60
N ALA A 255 -15.39 -12.82 -32.98
CA ALA A 255 -15.19 -12.98 -31.54
C ALA A 255 -16.35 -12.35 -30.76
N ARG A 256 -16.78 -13.03 -29.72
CA ARG A 256 -17.66 -12.47 -28.71
C ARG A 256 -16.90 -11.46 -27.86
N VAL A 257 -17.51 -10.31 -27.61
CA VAL A 257 -16.93 -9.24 -26.77
C VAL A 257 -17.91 -8.88 -25.66
N ASP A 258 -17.49 -9.06 -24.41
CA ASP A 258 -18.24 -8.70 -23.22
C ASP A 258 -17.52 -7.52 -22.52
N LEU A 259 -18.27 -6.45 -22.18
CA LEU A 259 -17.79 -5.25 -21.48
C LEU A 259 -18.44 -5.18 -20.10
N TYR A 260 -17.64 -5.32 -19.06
CA TYR A 260 -18.10 -5.32 -17.68
C TYR A 260 -18.04 -3.92 -17.07
N VAL A 261 -19.14 -3.49 -16.47
CA VAL A 261 -19.32 -2.14 -15.92
C VAL A 261 -19.85 -2.19 -14.49
N ASN A 262 -19.69 -1.07 -13.77
CA ASN A 262 -20.46 -0.78 -12.58
C ASN A 262 -21.82 -0.17 -13.02
N PRO A 263 -22.96 -0.83 -12.78
CA PRO A 263 -24.25 -0.31 -13.26
C PRO A 263 -24.61 1.08 -12.75
N GLN A 264 -24.16 1.45 -11.55
CA GLN A 264 -24.47 2.75 -10.92
C GLN A 264 -23.52 3.87 -11.37
N ALA A 265 -22.40 3.56 -12.02
CA ALA A 265 -21.38 4.54 -12.43
C ALA A 265 -20.59 4.05 -13.64
N CYS A 266 -21.22 4.02 -14.82
CA CYS A 266 -20.58 3.58 -16.06
C CYS A 266 -20.42 4.69 -17.11
N GLN A 267 -20.48 5.94 -16.70
CA GLN A 267 -20.24 7.15 -17.48
C GLN A 267 -20.94 7.09 -18.86
N ALA A 268 -20.19 7.28 -19.93
CA ALA A 268 -20.75 7.30 -21.29
C ALA A 268 -21.34 5.94 -21.77
N ILE A 269 -21.02 4.84 -21.09
CA ILE A 269 -21.59 3.52 -21.41
C ILE A 269 -23.10 3.51 -21.14
N ALA A 270 -23.58 4.19 -20.09
CA ALA A 270 -25.00 4.24 -19.73
C ALA A 270 -25.92 4.64 -20.89
N GLY A 271 -25.50 5.63 -21.70
CA GLY A 271 -26.27 6.10 -22.85
C GLY A 271 -25.94 5.40 -24.18
N ALA A 272 -25.08 4.40 -24.19
CA ALA A 272 -24.53 3.83 -25.43
C ALA A 272 -24.76 2.32 -25.59
N VAL A 273 -25.49 1.68 -24.70
CA VAL A 273 -25.66 0.20 -24.68
C VAL A 273 -26.17 -0.34 -26.01
N ASP A 274 -27.25 0.25 -26.54
CA ASP A 274 -27.84 -0.20 -27.79
C ASP A 274 -26.89 0.02 -28.97
N HIS A 275 -26.19 1.15 -28.99
CA HIS A 275 -25.18 1.41 -30.02
C HIS A 275 -24.03 0.40 -29.98
N LEU A 276 -23.54 0.06 -28.81
CA LEU A 276 -22.49 -0.95 -28.64
C LEU A 276 -22.95 -2.34 -29.07
N ARG A 277 -24.20 -2.71 -28.74
CA ARG A 277 -24.78 -4.03 -29.05
C ARG A 277 -25.12 -4.18 -30.54
N LEU A 278 -25.63 -3.13 -31.17
CA LEU A 278 -26.13 -3.15 -32.55
C LEU A 278 -25.09 -2.78 -33.60
N ASP A 279 -23.83 -2.50 -33.17
CA ASP A 279 -22.75 -2.28 -34.14
C ASP A 279 -22.53 -3.55 -35.00
N ALA A 280 -22.74 -3.41 -36.30
CA ALA A 280 -22.73 -4.55 -37.21
C ALA A 280 -21.34 -5.20 -37.35
N ASP A 281 -20.27 -4.41 -37.25
CA ASP A 281 -18.90 -4.87 -37.43
C ASP A 281 -18.28 -5.42 -36.11
N HIS A 282 -18.67 -4.81 -34.99
CA HIS A 282 -18.02 -5.06 -33.69
C HIS A 282 -19.03 -5.03 -32.54
N PRO A 283 -20.03 -5.94 -32.49
CA PRO A 283 -21.00 -5.96 -31.40
C PRO A 283 -20.33 -6.18 -30.05
N ILE A 284 -20.67 -5.35 -29.07
CA ILE A 284 -20.14 -5.41 -27.69
C ILE A 284 -21.31 -5.58 -26.72
N HIS A 285 -21.27 -6.63 -25.93
CA HIS A 285 -22.29 -6.94 -24.92
C HIS A 285 -21.89 -6.32 -23.59
N VAL A 286 -22.66 -5.36 -23.11
CA VAL A 286 -22.47 -4.76 -21.79
C VAL A 286 -23.01 -5.69 -20.71
N ARG A 287 -22.26 -5.86 -19.62
CA ARG A 287 -22.61 -6.72 -18.48
C ARG A 287 -22.32 -6.04 -17.16
N ALA A 288 -23.08 -6.37 -16.13
CA ALA A 288 -22.72 -6.01 -14.77
C ALA A 288 -21.52 -6.83 -14.31
N ALA A 289 -20.57 -6.19 -13.64
CA ALA A 289 -19.52 -6.90 -12.92
C ALA A 289 -20.12 -7.59 -11.68
N ALA A 290 -19.54 -8.72 -11.29
CA ALA A 290 -19.96 -9.43 -10.10
C ALA A 290 -18.73 -9.79 -9.24
N ALA A 291 -18.92 -9.74 -7.93
CA ALA A 291 -17.91 -10.17 -6.97
C ALA A 291 -17.73 -11.70 -7.05
N PRO A 292 -16.48 -12.20 -7.19
CA PRO A 292 -16.21 -13.64 -7.12
C PRO A 292 -16.66 -14.22 -5.77
N ALA A 293 -17.70 -15.07 -5.80
CA ALA A 293 -18.29 -15.64 -4.58
C ALA A 293 -17.31 -16.50 -3.77
N ALA A 294 -16.32 -17.10 -4.43
CA ALA A 294 -15.27 -17.89 -3.77
C ALA A 294 -14.32 -17.01 -2.90
N VAL A 295 -14.24 -15.71 -3.19
CA VAL A 295 -13.37 -14.76 -2.47
C VAL A 295 -14.16 -13.97 -1.44
N PHE A 296 -15.34 -13.47 -1.82
CA PHE A 296 -16.10 -12.52 -1.01
C PHE A 296 -17.33 -13.13 -0.35
N GLY A 297 -17.66 -14.41 -0.62
CA GLY A 297 -18.92 -15.00 -0.22
C GLY A 297 -20.09 -14.58 -1.12
N ALA A 298 -21.28 -15.12 -0.85
CA ALA A 298 -22.49 -14.77 -1.60
C ALA A 298 -23.14 -13.51 -1.05
N GLY A 299 -23.61 -12.62 -1.94
CA GLY A 299 -24.41 -11.44 -1.57
C GLY A 299 -23.59 -10.18 -1.17
N HIS A 300 -22.29 -10.19 -1.33
CA HIS A 300 -21.47 -8.98 -1.14
C HIS A 300 -21.53 -8.08 -2.38
N GLU A 301 -22.04 -6.87 -2.20
CA GLU A 301 -22.02 -5.84 -3.22
C GLU A 301 -20.71 -5.04 -3.12
N ARG A 302 -19.93 -5.11 -4.19
CA ARG A 302 -18.69 -4.33 -4.36
C ARG A 302 -18.71 -3.68 -5.73
N THR A 303 -18.17 -2.48 -5.81
CA THR A 303 -18.14 -1.71 -7.06
C THR A 303 -16.94 -2.07 -7.91
N LEU A 304 -17.14 -2.27 -9.21
CA LEU A 304 -16.03 -2.54 -10.14
C LEU A 304 -15.09 -1.34 -10.22
N HIS A 305 -13.85 -1.54 -9.79
CA HIS A 305 -12.75 -0.61 -10.00
C HIS A 305 -11.57 -1.25 -10.74
N ALA A 306 -11.55 -2.59 -10.84
CA ALA A 306 -10.54 -3.32 -11.60
C ALA A 306 -10.46 -2.88 -13.07
N LYS A 307 -9.26 -2.89 -13.65
CA LYS A 307 -8.99 -2.62 -15.05
C LYS A 307 -8.30 -3.84 -15.64
N PHE A 308 -9.01 -4.52 -16.55
CA PHE A 308 -8.49 -5.76 -17.15
C PHE A 308 -8.97 -5.97 -18.58
N LEU A 309 -8.18 -6.72 -19.33
CA LEU A 309 -8.54 -7.33 -20.61
C LEU A 309 -8.19 -8.82 -20.50
N PHE A 310 -9.18 -9.68 -20.70
CA PHE A 310 -8.99 -11.13 -20.75
C PHE A 310 -9.51 -11.69 -22.04
N SER A 311 -8.73 -12.54 -22.71
CA SER A 311 -9.17 -13.17 -23.94
C SER A 311 -8.68 -14.60 -24.07
N SER A 312 -9.53 -15.48 -24.62
CA SER A 312 -9.21 -16.88 -24.85
C SER A 312 -10.02 -17.48 -25.98
N ASN A 313 -9.63 -18.68 -26.42
CA ASN A 313 -10.46 -19.56 -27.21
C ASN A 313 -11.24 -20.47 -26.26
N ARG A 314 -12.57 -20.29 -26.21
CA ARG A 314 -13.44 -21.08 -25.35
C ARG A 314 -13.78 -22.40 -25.99
N SER A 315 -13.38 -23.51 -25.38
CA SER A 315 -13.87 -24.84 -25.76
C SER A 315 -15.35 -24.99 -25.34
N THR A 316 -16.23 -25.25 -26.30
CA THR A 316 -17.66 -25.48 -26.01
C THR A 316 -17.91 -26.80 -25.28
N THR A 317 -17.06 -27.80 -25.50
CA THR A 317 -17.17 -29.12 -24.91
C THR A 317 -16.63 -29.16 -23.48
N THR A 318 -15.37 -28.76 -23.28
CA THR A 318 -14.67 -28.84 -21.99
C THR A 318 -14.81 -27.59 -21.14
N GLY A 319 -15.10 -26.43 -21.77
CA GLY A 319 -15.06 -25.12 -21.11
C GLY A 319 -13.65 -24.56 -20.92
N ALA A 320 -12.60 -25.23 -21.43
CA ALA A 320 -11.22 -24.77 -21.28
C ALA A 320 -10.98 -23.41 -21.96
N CYS A 321 -10.14 -22.60 -21.37
CA CYS A 321 -9.63 -21.34 -21.91
C CYS A 321 -8.32 -21.60 -22.66
N ASN A 322 -8.40 -21.92 -23.95
CA ASN A 322 -7.20 -22.18 -24.73
C ASN A 322 -6.56 -20.86 -25.21
N SER A 323 -5.23 -20.82 -25.25
CA SER A 323 -4.45 -19.64 -25.68
C SER A 323 -4.85 -18.37 -24.93
N ALA A 324 -5.13 -18.47 -23.63
CA ALA A 324 -5.55 -17.36 -22.80
C ALA A 324 -4.45 -16.31 -22.65
N TRP A 325 -4.86 -15.04 -22.55
CA TRP A 325 -4.00 -13.96 -22.07
C TRP A 325 -4.81 -13.02 -21.18
N LEU A 326 -4.12 -12.40 -20.26
CA LEU A 326 -4.67 -11.46 -19.29
C LEU A 326 -3.78 -10.22 -19.23
N TYR A 327 -4.37 -9.07 -19.42
CA TYR A 327 -3.82 -7.79 -18.95
C TYR A 327 -4.60 -7.37 -17.71
N LEU A 328 -3.90 -6.99 -16.66
CA LEU A 328 -4.43 -6.24 -15.53
C LEU A 328 -3.46 -5.11 -15.15
N GLY A 329 -3.97 -4.02 -14.65
CA GLY A 329 -3.14 -2.89 -14.24
C GLY A 329 -3.96 -1.63 -13.95
N SER A 330 -3.28 -0.51 -13.92
CA SER A 330 -3.89 0.77 -13.56
C SER A 330 -4.64 1.45 -14.71
N GLY A 331 -4.36 1.06 -15.97
CA GLY A 331 -4.88 1.71 -17.16
C GLY A 331 -6.39 1.56 -17.34
N ASN A 332 -7.14 2.60 -16.99
CA ASN A 332 -8.58 2.66 -17.28
C ASN A 332 -8.84 2.54 -18.77
N LEU A 333 -10.03 2.09 -19.14
CA LEU A 333 -10.48 2.05 -20.53
C LEU A 333 -10.81 3.49 -21.03
N THR A 334 -9.76 4.32 -21.02
CA THR A 334 -9.74 5.70 -21.50
C THR A 334 -8.57 5.93 -22.46
N THR A 335 -8.66 6.95 -23.29
CA THR A 335 -7.57 7.31 -24.21
C THR A 335 -6.27 7.61 -23.44
N ALA A 336 -6.36 8.35 -22.32
CA ALA A 336 -5.21 8.70 -21.50
C ALA A 336 -4.60 7.48 -20.75
N GLY A 337 -5.44 6.49 -20.38
CA GLY A 337 -5.00 5.32 -19.62
C GLY A 337 -4.46 4.18 -20.49
N LEU A 338 -5.01 3.98 -21.70
CA LEU A 338 -4.70 2.78 -22.48
C LEU A 338 -4.06 3.06 -23.85
N LEU A 339 -4.40 4.18 -24.52
CA LEU A 339 -3.97 4.46 -25.89
C LEU A 339 -2.78 5.39 -26.03
N ASN A 340 -2.47 6.18 -25.00
CA ASN A 340 -1.39 7.15 -25.04
C ASN A 340 -0.20 6.69 -24.20
N ALA A 341 1.01 7.06 -24.64
CA ALA A 341 2.17 7.09 -23.77
C ALA A 341 2.03 8.26 -22.78
N ALA A 342 2.72 8.17 -21.65
CA ALA A 342 2.75 9.23 -20.65
C ALA A 342 3.21 10.55 -21.28
N SER A 343 2.45 11.62 -21.04
CA SER A 343 2.77 12.97 -21.49
C SER A 343 1.93 13.99 -20.73
N GLN A 344 2.46 15.18 -20.52
CA GLN A 344 1.79 16.24 -19.77
C GLN A 344 0.41 16.58 -20.35
N ALA A 345 0.28 16.57 -21.69
CA ALA A 345 -0.94 16.98 -22.38
C ALA A 345 -1.96 15.84 -22.62
N GLY A 346 -1.59 14.57 -22.51
CA GLY A 346 -2.50 13.54 -23.01
C GLY A 346 -2.45 12.14 -22.40
N GLY A 347 -1.36 11.67 -21.83
CA GLY A 347 -1.22 10.32 -21.29
C GLY A 347 -0.89 10.29 -19.81
N ASN A 348 -1.51 9.37 -19.08
CA ASN A 348 -1.14 9.07 -17.69
C ASN A 348 0.13 8.22 -17.65
N LEU A 349 0.86 8.27 -16.54
CA LEU A 349 1.78 7.19 -16.21
C LEU A 349 0.95 6.03 -15.65
N GLU A 350 0.86 4.97 -16.42
CA GLU A 350 0.15 3.73 -16.08
C GLU A 350 1.12 2.57 -16.04
N ALA A 351 0.78 1.53 -15.28
CA ALA A 351 1.48 0.26 -15.27
C ALA A 351 0.50 -0.92 -15.23
N GLY A 352 0.92 -2.06 -15.76
CA GLY A 352 0.14 -3.29 -15.72
C GLY A 352 1.01 -4.49 -16.08
N ILE A 353 0.43 -5.67 -16.06
CA ILE A 353 1.10 -6.90 -16.48
C ILE A 353 0.38 -7.54 -17.67
N LEU A 354 1.13 -8.23 -18.50
CA LEU A 354 0.61 -9.12 -19.53
C LEU A 354 1.05 -10.55 -19.21
N GLU A 355 0.05 -11.39 -18.90
CA GLU A 355 0.23 -12.79 -18.50
C GLU A 355 -0.42 -13.73 -19.53
N PHE A 356 0.12 -14.95 -19.64
CA PHE A 356 -0.41 -16.00 -20.51
C PHE A 356 -0.76 -17.22 -19.66
N PRO A 357 -1.85 -17.16 -18.89
CA PRO A 357 -2.20 -18.22 -17.95
C PRO A 357 -2.66 -19.50 -18.67
N GLU A 358 -2.22 -20.65 -18.15
CA GLU A 358 -2.63 -21.97 -18.64
C GLU A 358 -3.62 -22.64 -17.68
N GLY A 359 -4.39 -23.59 -18.20
CA GLY A 359 -5.27 -24.43 -17.42
C GLY A 359 -6.54 -23.78 -16.89
N LEU A 360 -6.86 -22.54 -17.31
CA LEU A 360 -8.10 -21.85 -16.91
C LEU A 360 -9.35 -22.47 -17.53
N SER A 361 -10.49 -22.33 -16.87
CA SER A 361 -11.78 -22.86 -17.30
C SER A 361 -12.92 -21.85 -17.16
N TRP A 362 -13.81 -21.80 -18.17
CA TRP A 362 -15.09 -21.10 -18.13
C TRP A 362 -16.18 -21.88 -17.38
N LYS A 363 -16.02 -23.17 -17.22
CA LYS A 363 -16.94 -24.00 -16.44
C LYS A 363 -16.40 -24.13 -15.02
N LYS A 364 -17.32 -24.23 -14.04
CA LYS A 364 -16.98 -24.52 -12.67
C LYS A 364 -16.04 -25.73 -12.61
N SER A 365 -14.87 -25.54 -12.08
CA SER A 365 -13.82 -26.55 -11.94
C SER A 365 -13.81 -27.12 -10.52
N ALA A 366 -13.32 -28.35 -10.36
CA ALA A 366 -13.03 -28.90 -9.04
C ALA A 366 -11.92 -28.14 -8.33
N ASP A 367 -11.03 -27.51 -9.09
CA ASP A 367 -10.03 -26.56 -8.59
C ASP A 367 -10.57 -25.13 -8.75
N PRO A 368 -10.97 -24.46 -7.65
CA PRO A 368 -11.51 -23.10 -7.71
C PRO A 368 -10.54 -22.06 -8.30
N SER A 369 -9.23 -22.31 -8.20
CA SER A 369 -8.18 -21.41 -8.73
C SER A 369 -8.11 -21.40 -10.27
N ARG A 370 -8.76 -22.33 -10.95
CA ARG A 370 -8.82 -22.43 -12.41
C ARG A 370 -10.11 -21.89 -13.01
N TRP A 371 -11.12 -21.63 -12.18
CA TRP A 371 -12.39 -21.11 -12.68
C TRP A 371 -12.32 -19.60 -12.83
N ILE A 372 -12.46 -19.12 -14.07
CA ILE A 372 -12.22 -17.71 -14.41
C ILE A 372 -13.15 -16.73 -13.65
N GLU A 373 -14.38 -17.14 -13.31
CA GLU A 373 -15.31 -16.31 -12.53
C GLU A 373 -14.93 -16.19 -11.06
N ASN A 374 -13.99 -17.02 -10.58
CA ASN A 374 -13.37 -16.83 -9.25
C ASN A 374 -12.15 -15.90 -9.29
N LEU A 375 -11.59 -15.65 -10.47
CA LEU A 375 -10.37 -14.89 -10.65
C LEU A 375 -10.63 -13.46 -11.13
N LEU A 376 -11.71 -13.27 -11.90
CA LEU A 376 -12.07 -11.99 -12.49
C LEU A 376 -13.50 -11.62 -12.13
N PRO A 377 -13.84 -10.32 -12.05
CA PRO A 377 -15.19 -9.84 -11.74
C PRO A 377 -16.14 -9.96 -12.95
N ILE A 378 -16.26 -11.17 -13.51
CA ILE A 378 -16.99 -11.46 -14.77
C ILE A 378 -18.23 -12.34 -14.55
N GLY A 379 -18.93 -12.19 -13.44
CA GLY A 379 -20.12 -12.97 -13.12
C GLY A 379 -21.28 -12.85 -14.12
N GLY A 380 -22.19 -13.81 -14.04
CA GLY A 380 -23.06 -14.28 -15.11
C GLY A 380 -24.37 -13.55 -15.40
N ASN A 381 -24.62 -12.30 -15.06
CA ASN A 381 -25.91 -11.66 -15.40
C ASN A 381 -26.00 -11.32 -16.88
N THR A 382 -27.10 -11.74 -17.52
CA THR A 382 -27.44 -11.39 -18.91
C THR A 382 -27.95 -9.95 -18.99
N LEU A 383 -27.94 -9.36 -20.19
CA LEU A 383 -28.41 -7.98 -20.41
C LEU A 383 -29.86 -7.74 -20.02
N ASP A 384 -30.69 -8.78 -20.10
CA ASP A 384 -32.12 -8.71 -19.79
C ASP A 384 -32.39 -8.53 -18.28
N ASP A 385 -31.38 -8.80 -17.44
CA ASP A 385 -31.43 -8.64 -15.98
C ASP A 385 -30.63 -7.42 -15.47
N LEU A 386 -30.11 -6.56 -16.37
CA LEU A 386 -29.37 -5.38 -15.94
C LEU A 386 -30.30 -4.34 -15.31
N PRO A 387 -29.96 -3.82 -14.12
CA PRO A 387 -30.58 -2.61 -13.61
C PRO A 387 -30.33 -1.44 -14.59
N SER A 388 -31.18 -0.39 -14.53
CA SER A 388 -30.97 0.80 -15.34
C SER A 388 -29.56 1.36 -15.13
N LEU A 389 -28.75 1.42 -16.19
CA LEU A 389 -27.39 1.93 -16.11
C LEU A 389 -27.38 3.44 -15.84
N GLN A 390 -26.53 3.87 -14.92
CA GLN A 390 -26.37 5.27 -14.52
C GLN A 390 -24.99 5.78 -14.91
N PRO A 391 -24.85 7.04 -15.32
CA PRO A 391 -23.55 7.62 -15.66
C PRO A 391 -22.66 7.83 -14.41
N GLY A 392 -23.24 7.90 -13.22
CA GLY A 392 -22.54 8.30 -11.99
C GLY A 392 -22.30 9.80 -11.90
N ASP A 393 -21.60 10.21 -10.85
CA ASP A 393 -21.32 11.62 -10.59
C ASP A 393 -20.31 12.20 -11.59
N PRO A 394 -20.45 13.50 -11.93
CA PRO A 394 -19.46 14.19 -12.78
C PRO A 394 -18.12 14.31 -12.06
N TRP A 395 -17.03 14.37 -12.83
CA TRP A 395 -15.69 14.57 -12.27
C TRP A 395 -15.59 15.86 -11.46
N ALA A 396 -15.10 15.75 -10.25
CA ALA A 396 -14.74 16.93 -9.47
C ALA A 396 -13.59 17.69 -10.14
N PRO A 397 -13.53 19.03 -9.96
CA PRO A 397 -12.39 19.81 -10.45
C PRO A 397 -11.09 19.27 -9.82
N PRO A 398 -9.95 19.34 -10.56
CA PRO A 398 -8.69 18.84 -10.05
C PRO A 398 -8.31 19.61 -8.76
N PRO A 399 -7.92 18.89 -7.69
CA PRO A 399 -7.49 19.52 -6.45
C PRO A 399 -6.16 20.29 -6.65
N PRO A 400 -5.77 21.15 -5.69
CA PRO A 400 -4.47 21.79 -5.68
C PRO A 400 -3.32 20.78 -5.82
N GLN A 401 -2.25 21.16 -6.50
CA GLN A 401 -1.10 20.28 -6.70
C GLN A 401 0.01 20.57 -5.69
N HIS A 402 0.52 19.52 -5.06
CA HIS A 402 1.60 19.58 -4.09
C HIS A 402 2.95 19.37 -4.77
N VAL A 403 3.92 20.18 -4.40
CA VAL A 403 5.31 20.09 -4.87
C VAL A 403 6.27 20.15 -3.71
N ALA A 404 7.49 19.71 -3.96
CA ALA A 404 8.58 19.79 -3.00
C ALA A 404 8.80 21.24 -2.51
N ALA A 405 8.98 21.37 -1.21
CA ALA A 405 9.44 22.63 -0.63
C ALA A 405 10.92 22.88 -0.95
N PRO A 406 11.41 24.12 -0.92
CA PRO A 406 12.84 24.41 -1.08
C PRO A 406 13.72 23.68 -0.05
N ILE A 407 13.18 23.35 1.11
CA ILE A 407 13.82 22.55 2.16
C ILE A 407 13.04 21.23 2.32
N ALA A 408 13.73 20.09 2.22
CA ALA A 408 13.11 18.78 2.40
C ALA A 408 12.99 18.34 3.87
N TYR A 409 13.90 18.82 4.72
CA TYR A 409 13.94 18.57 6.16
C TYR A 409 14.79 19.63 6.87
N LEU A 410 14.68 19.70 8.20
CA LEU A 410 15.54 20.48 9.07
C LEU A 410 16.22 19.57 10.08
N VAL A 411 17.36 20.01 10.62
CA VAL A 411 18.09 19.24 11.65
C VAL A 411 18.05 20.00 12.97
N TRP A 412 17.56 19.34 14.01
CA TRP A 412 17.56 19.87 15.37
C TRP A 412 18.93 19.81 16.02
N ARG A 413 19.36 20.91 16.60
CA ARG A 413 20.60 21.04 17.37
C ARG A 413 20.31 21.21 18.85
N ALA A 414 21.21 20.70 19.69
CA ALA A 414 21.06 20.75 21.14
C ALA A 414 20.99 22.19 21.74
N ASP A 415 21.40 23.17 20.99
CA ASP A 415 21.36 24.59 21.37
C ASP A 415 20.00 25.26 21.04
N GLY A 416 18.99 24.51 20.66
CA GLY A 416 17.65 25.04 20.36
C GLY A 416 17.51 25.63 18.97
N ARG A 417 18.38 25.25 18.04
CA ARG A 417 18.34 25.74 16.64
C ARG A 417 17.91 24.63 15.67
N LEU A 418 17.23 25.07 14.61
CA LEU A 418 16.92 24.28 13.43
C LEU A 418 17.89 24.67 12.31
N THR A 419 18.77 23.76 11.90
CA THR A 419 19.73 24.01 10.82
C THR A 419 19.22 23.48 9.49
N ARG A 420 19.55 24.18 8.40
CA ARG A 420 19.29 23.73 7.03
C ARG A 420 20.38 22.75 6.60
N PRO A 421 20.02 21.63 5.97
CA PRO A 421 21.02 20.72 5.38
C PRO A 421 21.75 21.38 4.19
N ASP A 422 21.03 22.21 3.41
CA ASP A 422 21.56 22.94 2.27
C ASP A 422 21.41 24.45 2.51
N PRO A 423 22.51 25.18 2.73
CA PRO A 423 22.48 26.64 2.94
C PRO A 423 22.09 27.41 1.67
N THR A 424 22.18 26.79 0.48
CA THR A 424 21.83 27.42 -0.81
C THR A 424 20.35 27.25 -1.18
N ALA A 425 19.56 26.50 -0.37
CA ALA A 425 18.10 26.41 -0.57
C ALA A 425 17.50 27.83 -0.60
N GLY A 426 16.58 28.03 -1.57
CA GLY A 426 15.97 29.34 -1.84
C GLY A 426 15.32 30.01 -0.63
N ASP A 427 14.81 31.22 -0.80
CA ASP A 427 14.13 31.96 0.27
C ASP A 427 12.92 31.19 0.79
N VAL A 428 13.00 30.79 2.05
CA VAL A 428 11.96 30.07 2.77
C VAL A 428 11.85 30.61 4.19
N GLU A 429 10.63 30.81 4.62
CA GLU A 429 10.30 31.14 6.00
C GLU A 429 9.95 29.85 6.76
N VAL A 430 10.60 29.65 7.88
CA VAL A 430 10.25 28.63 8.86
C VAL A 430 9.30 29.27 9.87
N LEU A 431 8.14 28.65 10.06
CA LEU A 431 7.10 29.17 10.94
C LEU A 431 7.10 28.39 12.26
N ASP A 432 6.99 29.14 13.37
CA ASP A 432 6.77 28.55 14.70
C ASP A 432 5.36 27.95 14.86
N GLU A 433 5.04 27.42 16.02
CA GLU A 433 3.72 26.83 16.33
C GLU A 433 2.58 27.86 16.19
N ALA A 434 2.85 29.15 16.43
CA ALA A 434 1.87 30.22 16.25
C ALA A 434 1.75 30.70 14.80
N GLY A 435 2.56 30.15 13.88
CA GLY A 435 2.58 30.56 12.48
C GLY A 435 3.39 31.81 12.20
N THR A 436 4.22 32.26 13.17
CA THR A 436 5.09 33.41 13.04
C THR A 436 6.46 33.00 12.47
N PRO A 437 7.06 33.77 11.55
CA PRO A 437 8.38 33.46 11.04
C PRO A 437 9.46 33.44 12.14
N CYS A 438 10.20 32.33 12.20
CA CYS A 438 11.34 32.19 13.09
C CYS A 438 12.48 33.14 12.70
N ALA A 439 13.21 33.62 13.68
CA ALA A 439 14.39 34.46 13.43
C ALA A 439 15.50 33.67 12.72
N ILE A 440 16.04 34.25 11.65
CA ILE A 440 17.10 33.64 10.85
C ILE A 440 18.44 33.86 11.56
N THR A 441 19.28 32.85 11.63
CA THR A 441 20.67 32.90 12.09
C THR A 441 21.62 32.58 10.94
N ALA A 442 22.93 32.67 11.16
CA ALA A 442 23.91 32.35 10.12
C ALA A 442 23.72 30.89 9.55
N ASP A 443 23.34 29.94 10.42
CA ASP A 443 23.29 28.50 10.10
C ASP A 443 21.89 27.92 10.08
N GLY A 444 20.82 28.73 10.27
CA GLY A 444 19.45 28.22 10.32
C GLY A 444 18.45 29.16 11.00
N TYR A 445 17.64 28.61 11.89
CA TYR A 445 16.52 29.32 12.54
C TYR A 445 16.54 29.10 14.05
N THR A 446 16.15 30.10 14.81
CA THR A 446 15.92 30.00 16.24
C THR A 446 14.54 29.38 16.49
N TRP A 447 14.46 28.37 17.34
CA TRP A 447 13.19 27.75 17.72
C TRP A 447 12.92 28.00 19.21
N SER A 448 11.69 28.40 19.51
CA SER A 448 11.25 28.61 20.91
C SER A 448 10.39 27.42 21.34
N GLY A 449 10.90 26.61 22.24
CA GLY A 449 10.15 25.45 22.75
C GLY A 449 10.91 24.11 22.63
N PRO A 450 10.24 22.99 22.88
CA PRO A 450 10.83 21.66 22.72
C PRO A 450 11.18 21.37 21.26
N ALA A 451 12.02 20.37 21.02
CA ALA A 451 12.38 19.93 19.68
C ALA A 451 11.13 19.58 18.86
N PRO A 452 10.86 20.26 17.75
CA PRO A 452 9.70 19.96 16.93
C PRO A 452 9.96 18.68 16.12
N ARG A 453 8.89 17.95 15.80
CA ARG A 453 8.94 16.77 14.91
C ARG A 453 8.71 17.15 13.47
N LEU A 454 7.85 18.13 13.26
CA LEU A 454 7.51 18.75 11.99
C LEU A 454 7.59 20.27 12.15
N VAL A 455 7.93 20.92 11.06
CA VAL A 455 7.94 22.38 10.98
C VAL A 455 7.23 22.83 9.73
N ARG A 456 6.40 23.87 9.84
CA ARG A 456 5.72 24.46 8.70
C ARG A 456 6.65 25.44 8.01
N VAL A 457 6.77 25.32 6.70
CA VAL A 457 7.57 26.21 5.87
C VAL A 457 6.71 26.93 4.85
N ARG A 458 7.04 28.20 4.59
CA ARG A 458 6.37 29.04 3.61
C ARG A 458 7.38 29.58 2.61
N TRP A 459 7.03 29.53 1.32
CA TRP A 459 7.85 30.07 0.24
C TRP A 459 6.97 30.61 -0.89
N VAL A 460 7.56 31.36 -1.81
CA VAL A 460 6.89 31.87 -3.00
C VAL A 460 7.34 31.04 -4.21
N ALA A 461 6.39 30.48 -4.95
CA ALA A 461 6.62 29.79 -6.21
C ALA A 461 5.86 30.52 -7.33
N GLY A 462 6.58 31.24 -8.17
CA GLY A 462 5.96 32.15 -9.13
C GLY A 462 5.27 33.33 -8.43
N ALA A 463 3.95 33.45 -8.61
CA ALA A 463 3.13 34.49 -7.94
C ALA A 463 2.39 33.97 -6.70
N GLU A 464 2.51 32.67 -6.37
CA GLU A 464 1.73 32.03 -5.30
C GLU A 464 2.58 31.75 -4.07
N ALA A 465 2.04 32.10 -2.89
CA ALA A 465 2.59 31.64 -1.62
C ALA A 465 2.19 30.19 -1.38
N ARG A 466 3.16 29.35 -1.04
CA ARG A 466 2.97 27.92 -0.76
C ARG A 466 3.36 27.61 0.67
N LEU A 467 2.72 26.60 1.22
CA LEU A 467 2.95 26.07 2.56
C LEU A 467 3.17 24.56 2.48
N ALA A 468 4.11 24.05 3.26
CA ALA A 468 4.29 22.61 3.46
C ALA A 468 4.78 22.31 4.87
N TRP A 469 4.55 21.09 5.33
CA TRP A 469 5.19 20.54 6.50
C TRP A 469 6.45 19.78 6.09
N VAL A 470 7.55 20.02 6.79
CA VAL A 470 8.81 19.30 6.60
C VAL A 470 9.21 18.60 7.89
N PRO A 471 9.75 17.38 7.82
CA PRO A 471 10.19 16.65 8.99
C PRO A 471 11.45 17.26 9.59
N VAL A 472 11.63 17.03 10.88
CA VAL A 472 12.84 17.39 11.61
C VAL A 472 13.61 16.11 11.95
N ILE A 473 14.89 16.10 11.64
CA ILE A 473 15.83 15.07 12.09
C ILE A 473 16.37 15.51 13.45
N ASP A 474 16.21 14.65 14.46
CA ASP A 474 16.65 14.96 15.83
C ASP A 474 18.17 14.81 16.00
N ALA A 475 18.67 15.11 17.20
CA ALA A 475 20.11 15.01 17.53
C ALA A 475 20.67 13.57 17.44
N HIS A 476 19.82 12.55 17.33
CA HIS A 476 20.20 11.15 17.16
C HIS A 476 20.04 10.66 15.71
N GLY A 477 19.75 11.56 14.78
CA GLY A 477 19.57 11.25 13.36
C GLY A 477 18.20 10.61 13.03
N ARG A 478 17.22 10.63 13.96
CA ARG A 478 15.90 10.05 13.78
C ARG A 478 14.95 11.04 13.11
N VAL A 479 14.20 10.56 12.11
CA VAL A 479 13.27 11.38 11.33
C VAL A 479 11.92 11.49 12.03
N ALA A 480 11.51 12.69 12.39
CA ALA A 480 10.21 13.00 13.04
C ALA A 480 9.87 12.07 14.22
N ALA A 481 10.88 11.67 14.99
CA ALA A 481 10.76 10.62 16.00
C ALA A 481 9.96 11.08 17.23
N THR A 482 9.28 10.11 17.85
CA THR A 482 8.53 10.30 19.09
C THR A 482 8.98 9.26 20.12
N PRO A 483 9.22 9.63 21.39
CA PRO A 483 9.41 8.65 22.45
C PRO A 483 8.16 7.78 22.59
N LEU A 484 8.35 6.49 22.89
CA LEU A 484 7.23 5.60 23.24
C LEU A 484 6.62 6.08 24.56
N PRO A 485 5.32 6.47 24.59
CA PRO A 485 4.68 6.88 25.83
C PRO A 485 4.54 5.69 26.80
N ALA A 486 4.60 5.94 28.10
CA ALA A 486 4.20 4.96 29.09
C ALA A 486 2.67 4.85 29.10
N ILE A 487 2.14 3.61 29.12
CA ILE A 487 0.71 3.32 29.14
C ILE A 487 0.35 2.42 30.35
N ASP A 488 -0.93 2.35 30.69
CA ASP A 488 -1.45 1.35 31.63
C ASP A 488 -1.86 0.03 30.92
N LEU A 489 -2.32 -0.97 31.70
CA LEU A 489 -2.71 -2.26 31.14
C LEU A 489 -3.97 -2.20 30.26
N ASP A 490 -4.89 -1.29 30.55
CA ASP A 490 -6.13 -1.13 29.77
C ASP A 490 -5.80 -0.57 28.37
N HIS A 491 -4.90 0.40 28.28
CA HIS A 491 -4.42 0.92 27.00
C HIS A 491 -3.55 -0.11 26.26
N ALA A 492 -2.72 -0.91 26.97
CA ALA A 492 -1.98 -2.00 26.34
C ALA A 492 -2.95 -3.01 25.72
N TRP A 493 -4.04 -3.34 26.41
CA TRP A 493 -5.07 -4.21 25.86
C TRP A 493 -5.78 -3.59 24.63
N THR A 494 -6.15 -2.31 24.69
CA THR A 494 -6.77 -1.62 23.54
C THR A 494 -5.91 -1.73 22.27
N GLN A 495 -4.58 -1.58 22.40
CA GLN A 495 -3.65 -1.76 21.28
C GLN A 495 -3.62 -3.19 20.74
N LEU A 496 -3.74 -4.18 21.64
CA LEU A 496 -3.72 -5.60 21.27
C LEU A 496 -5.06 -6.07 20.70
N ALA A 497 -6.17 -5.62 21.27
CA ALA A 497 -7.51 -5.98 20.82
C ALA A 497 -7.83 -5.50 19.41
N ALA A 498 -7.25 -4.37 18.99
CA ALA A 498 -7.40 -3.85 17.64
C ALA A 498 -6.66 -4.67 16.56
N PHE A 499 -5.75 -5.57 16.95
CA PHE A 499 -5.00 -6.38 15.98
C PHE A 499 -5.95 -7.27 15.13
N PRO A 500 -5.80 -7.39 13.79
CA PRO A 500 -4.68 -6.88 12.96
C PRO A 500 -4.82 -5.42 12.52
N GLY A 501 -5.91 -4.74 12.86
CA GLY A 501 -6.13 -3.32 12.61
C GLY A 501 -5.26 -2.41 13.49
N LEU A 502 -5.43 -1.10 13.32
CA LEU A 502 -4.94 -0.10 14.26
C LEU A 502 -6.04 0.15 15.29
N PRO A 503 -5.71 0.56 16.54
CA PRO A 503 -6.70 1.06 17.46
C PRO A 503 -7.47 2.20 16.79
N ASP A 504 -8.79 2.21 16.91
CA ASP A 504 -9.58 3.37 16.50
C ASP A 504 -9.08 4.56 17.31
N GLU A 505 -8.49 5.54 16.63
CA GLU A 505 -8.34 6.86 17.23
C GLU A 505 -9.78 7.34 17.44
N GLU A 506 -10.16 7.63 18.69
CA GLU A 506 -11.47 8.24 18.97
C GLU A 506 -11.63 9.41 17.99
N GLU A 507 -12.52 9.23 17.01
CA GLU A 507 -12.92 10.27 16.09
C GLU A 507 -13.50 11.40 16.93
N GLY A 508 -12.66 12.35 17.30
CA GLY A 508 -13.11 13.62 17.80
C GLY A 508 -13.91 14.26 16.68
N GLU A 509 -15.24 14.33 16.85
CA GLU A 509 -16.15 15.10 16.01
C GLU A 509 -15.56 16.50 15.79
N GLY A 510 -14.92 16.70 14.67
CA GLY A 510 -14.36 17.95 14.20
C GLY A 510 -14.28 17.87 12.69
N GLU A 511 -15.31 18.39 12.01
CA GLU A 511 -15.18 18.86 10.62
C GLU A 511 -14.08 19.93 10.61
N GLY A 512 -12.82 19.52 10.51
CA GLY A 512 -11.62 20.35 10.40
C GLY A 512 -10.91 19.99 9.12
N ASP A 513 -10.57 21.02 8.36
CA ASP A 513 -9.71 21.03 7.18
C ASP A 513 -8.67 19.90 7.25
N PRO A 514 -8.59 18.96 6.28
CA PRO A 514 -7.68 17.82 6.28
C PRO A 514 -6.19 18.21 6.28
N GLY A 515 -5.86 19.49 6.37
CA GLY A 515 -4.51 20.04 6.45
C GLY A 515 -4.04 20.47 7.85
N ILE A 516 -4.88 20.42 8.88
CA ILE A 516 -4.53 20.91 10.22
C ILE A 516 -4.82 19.83 11.25
N PHE A 517 -3.81 18.99 11.54
CA PHE A 517 -3.81 18.20 12.77
C PHE A 517 -3.11 19.02 13.87
N PRO A 518 -3.83 19.48 14.91
CA PRO A 518 -3.17 20.07 16.07
C PRO A 518 -2.32 19.00 16.76
N ASP A 519 -1.10 19.35 17.09
CA ASP A 519 -0.12 18.54 17.84
C ASP A 519 -0.62 18.09 19.24
N ASP A 520 -1.75 18.59 19.67
CA ASP A 520 -2.37 18.33 20.98
C ASP A 520 -3.10 16.97 21.12
N ARG A 521 -3.25 16.19 20.03
CA ARG A 521 -3.93 14.87 20.13
C ARG A 521 -3.02 13.70 20.47
N LEU A 522 -1.71 13.94 20.59
CA LEU A 522 -0.78 12.99 21.22
C LEU A 522 -0.63 13.19 22.74
N THR A 523 -1.39 14.11 23.33
CA THR A 523 -1.62 14.04 24.77
C THR A 523 -2.47 12.81 25.01
N GLY A 524 -1.82 11.71 25.35
CA GLY A 524 -2.47 10.48 25.79
C GLY A 524 -3.59 10.79 26.76
N PRO A 525 -4.59 9.93 26.89
CA PRO A 525 -5.80 10.16 27.64
C PRO A 525 -5.45 10.77 28.99
N LYS A 526 -6.18 11.85 29.36
CA LYS A 526 -5.97 12.60 30.61
C LYS A 526 -5.62 11.61 31.73
N ARG A 527 -4.41 11.72 32.26
CA ARG A 527 -3.93 10.93 33.40
C ARG A 527 -5.04 10.87 34.43
N ARG A 528 -5.76 9.77 34.49
CA ARG A 528 -6.56 9.45 35.67
C ARG A 528 -5.58 9.38 36.82
N THR A 529 -5.78 10.19 37.82
CA THR A 529 -5.01 10.14 39.10
C THR A 529 -4.82 8.68 39.48
N PRO A 530 -3.57 8.23 39.77
CA PRO A 530 -3.33 6.85 40.14
C PRO A 530 -4.20 6.52 41.34
N ARG A 531 -5.24 5.69 41.15
CA ARG A 531 -5.91 5.03 42.26
C ARG A 531 -4.85 4.16 42.89
N ASN A 532 -4.65 4.30 44.22
CA ASN A 532 -3.83 3.37 44.97
C ASN A 532 -4.36 1.96 44.72
N LEU A 533 -3.71 1.22 43.82
CA LEU A 533 -4.07 -0.14 43.47
C LEU A 533 -3.74 -1.02 44.68
N THR A 534 -4.73 -1.66 45.26
CA THR A 534 -4.48 -2.73 46.23
C THR A 534 -3.85 -3.92 45.47
N PRO A 535 -2.98 -4.72 46.12
CA PRO A 535 -2.38 -5.91 45.49
C PRO A 535 -3.42 -6.82 44.81
N GLY A 536 -4.58 -7.03 45.44
CA GLY A 536 -5.66 -7.82 44.87
C GLY A 536 -6.32 -7.20 43.60
N SER A 537 -6.29 -5.87 43.49
CA SER A 537 -6.75 -5.19 42.27
C SER A 537 -5.72 -5.31 41.11
N ALA A 538 -4.43 -5.16 41.43
CA ALA A 538 -3.34 -5.32 40.48
C ALA A 538 -3.28 -6.75 39.92
N ILE A 539 -3.42 -7.76 40.77
CA ILE A 539 -3.48 -9.17 40.36
C ILE A 539 -4.67 -9.38 39.41
N ARG A 540 -5.85 -8.87 39.75
CA ARG A 540 -7.05 -9.03 38.91
C ARG A 540 -6.89 -8.39 37.52
N GLN A 541 -6.37 -7.17 37.45
CA GLN A 541 -6.12 -6.49 36.19
C GLN A 541 -5.12 -7.27 35.31
N MET A 542 -4.04 -7.75 35.92
CA MET A 542 -3.04 -8.53 35.21
C MET A 542 -3.61 -9.86 34.70
N MET A 543 -4.35 -10.60 35.54
CA MET A 543 -4.96 -11.87 35.09
C MET A 543 -5.97 -11.68 33.96
N MET A 544 -6.79 -10.61 34.03
CA MET A 544 -7.69 -10.26 32.93
C MET A 544 -6.92 -9.99 31.64
N LEU A 545 -5.84 -9.22 31.70
CA LEU A 545 -4.99 -8.96 30.53
C LEU A 545 -4.41 -10.27 29.96
N ILE A 546 -3.89 -11.16 30.81
CA ILE A 546 -3.32 -12.44 30.36
C ILE A 546 -4.38 -13.32 29.68
N GLU A 547 -5.58 -13.42 30.23
CA GLU A 547 -6.71 -14.15 29.64
C GLU A 547 -7.13 -13.56 28.29
N GLN A 548 -7.20 -12.25 28.20
CA GLN A 548 -7.53 -11.52 26.97
C GLN A 548 -6.47 -11.71 25.89
N ILE A 549 -5.17 -11.62 26.26
CA ILE A 549 -4.06 -11.90 25.33
C ILE A 549 -4.13 -13.35 24.85
N ALA A 550 -4.34 -14.32 25.75
CA ALA A 550 -4.43 -15.74 25.39
C ALA A 550 -5.59 -16.00 24.41
N ALA A 551 -6.77 -15.42 24.67
CA ALA A 551 -7.91 -15.55 23.77
C ALA A 551 -7.65 -14.93 22.39
N GLN A 552 -7.07 -13.73 22.33
CA GLN A 552 -6.79 -13.05 21.08
C GLN A 552 -5.73 -13.79 20.26
N GLN A 553 -4.63 -14.20 20.87
CA GLN A 553 -3.50 -14.77 20.14
C GLN A 553 -3.79 -16.17 19.57
N THR A 554 -4.70 -16.95 20.16
CA THR A 554 -5.11 -18.25 19.60
C THR A 554 -5.90 -18.11 18.31
N ALA A 555 -6.46 -16.92 18.02
CA ALA A 555 -7.17 -16.60 16.79
C ALA A 555 -6.28 -15.95 15.71
N VAL A 556 -5.00 -15.69 15.99
CA VAL A 556 -4.08 -15.06 15.05
C VAL A 556 -3.60 -16.06 13.99
N ASP A 557 -3.69 -15.70 12.73
CA ASP A 557 -3.17 -16.49 11.63
C ASP A 557 -1.63 -16.55 11.61
N ALA A 558 -1.08 -17.65 11.08
CA ALA A 558 0.37 -17.86 11.00
C ALA A 558 1.08 -16.77 10.20
N VAL A 559 0.44 -16.19 9.19
CA VAL A 559 0.98 -15.09 8.37
C VAL A 559 1.17 -13.79 9.17
N ASP A 560 0.31 -13.55 10.16
CA ASP A 560 0.34 -12.35 11.01
C ASP A 560 1.09 -12.54 12.34
N TRP A 561 1.57 -13.76 12.62
CA TRP A 561 2.14 -14.12 13.91
C TRP A 561 3.34 -13.26 14.35
N THR A 562 4.24 -12.96 13.41
CA THR A 562 5.39 -12.11 13.70
C THR A 562 4.96 -10.67 14.06
N ALA A 563 3.97 -10.14 13.34
CA ALA A 563 3.42 -8.82 13.62
C ALA A 563 2.71 -8.78 14.98
N TRP A 564 1.96 -9.84 15.33
CA TRP A 564 1.37 -10.00 16.64
C TRP A 564 2.42 -9.98 17.76
N CYS A 565 3.46 -10.81 17.65
CA CYS A 565 4.53 -10.87 18.65
C CYS A 565 5.20 -9.50 18.89
N ASN A 566 5.44 -8.75 17.82
CA ASN A 566 6.04 -7.42 17.93
C ASN A 566 5.08 -6.40 18.55
N ARG A 567 3.79 -6.46 18.24
CA ARG A 567 2.79 -5.59 18.87
C ARG A 567 2.63 -5.93 20.37
N LEU A 568 2.65 -7.21 20.69
CA LEU A 568 2.62 -7.69 22.10
C LEU A 568 3.83 -7.14 22.87
N GLU A 569 5.03 -7.30 22.33
CA GLU A 569 6.25 -6.77 22.93
C GLU A 569 6.18 -5.26 23.16
N GLN A 570 5.77 -4.51 22.15
CA GLN A 570 5.64 -3.07 22.26
C GLN A 570 4.64 -2.63 23.32
N ALA A 571 3.40 -3.14 23.27
CA ALA A 571 2.34 -2.73 24.20
C ALA A 571 2.75 -3.02 25.64
N LEU A 572 3.29 -4.21 25.91
CA LEU A 572 3.72 -4.59 27.25
C LEU A 572 5.01 -3.85 27.66
N PHE A 573 5.93 -3.56 26.76
CA PHE A 573 7.08 -2.71 27.05
C PHE A 573 6.67 -1.29 27.46
N GLN A 574 5.68 -0.70 26.81
CA GLN A 574 5.14 0.61 27.19
C GLN A 574 4.47 0.56 28.59
N ALA A 575 3.85 -0.58 28.95
CA ALA A 575 3.19 -0.77 30.24
C ALA A 575 4.16 -1.12 31.39
N ARG A 576 5.48 -1.25 31.16
CA ARG A 576 6.46 -1.73 32.16
C ARG A 576 6.49 -0.94 33.46
N GLN A 577 6.12 0.34 33.45
CA GLN A 577 6.11 1.22 34.61
C GLN A 577 4.71 1.36 35.24
N CYS A 578 3.72 0.61 34.81
CA CYS A 578 2.39 0.70 35.38
C CYS A 578 2.34 0.11 36.79
N PRO A 579 1.46 0.61 37.67
CA PRO A 579 1.39 0.16 39.07
C PRO A 579 1.14 -1.34 39.22
N ALA A 580 0.43 -1.98 38.31
CA ALA A 580 0.17 -3.41 38.34
C ALA A 580 1.47 -4.22 38.13
N VAL A 581 2.30 -3.86 37.15
CA VAL A 581 3.61 -4.50 36.91
C VAL A 581 4.52 -4.31 38.13
N THR A 582 4.60 -3.08 38.66
CA THR A 582 5.38 -2.77 39.87
C THR A 582 4.96 -3.67 41.06
N CYS A 583 3.66 -3.94 41.20
CA CYS A 583 3.14 -4.83 42.25
C CYS A 583 3.68 -6.27 42.09
N PHE A 584 3.73 -6.82 40.88
CA PHE A 584 4.27 -8.15 40.59
C PHE A 584 5.79 -8.22 40.84
N VAL A 585 6.53 -7.18 40.49
CA VAL A 585 7.96 -7.04 40.81
C VAL A 585 8.17 -7.10 42.30
N GLN A 586 7.37 -6.37 43.09
CA GLN A 586 7.45 -6.42 44.58
C GLN A 586 7.09 -7.78 45.14
N MET A 587 6.18 -8.53 44.53
CA MET A 587 5.81 -9.89 44.93
C MET A 587 6.82 -10.96 44.47
N GLN A 588 7.80 -10.61 43.65
CA GLN A 588 8.76 -11.52 43.01
C GLN A 588 8.07 -12.63 42.19
N LEU A 589 7.01 -12.27 41.48
CA LEU A 589 6.23 -13.18 40.63
C LEU A 589 6.33 -12.76 39.15
N ASN A 590 6.45 -13.75 38.27
CA ASN A 590 6.41 -13.53 36.82
C ASN A 590 4.97 -13.65 36.31
N PRO A 591 4.27 -12.54 36.01
CA PRO A 591 2.88 -12.58 35.56
C PRO A 591 2.69 -13.12 34.16
N LEU A 592 3.73 -13.15 33.33
CA LEU A 592 3.65 -13.61 31.93
C LEU A 592 3.84 -15.13 31.77
N SER A 593 4.24 -15.81 32.86
CA SER A 593 4.48 -17.25 32.82
C SER A 593 3.30 -18.09 32.32
N PRO A 594 2.00 -17.76 32.59
CA PRO A 594 0.87 -18.52 32.04
C PRO A 594 0.78 -18.51 30.51
N LEU A 595 1.24 -17.43 29.85
CA LEU A 595 1.23 -17.33 28.40
C LEU A 595 2.14 -18.36 27.70
N ARG A 596 2.99 -19.06 28.45
CA ARG A 596 3.80 -20.17 27.94
C ARG A 596 3.02 -21.47 27.80
N ALA A 597 1.83 -21.57 28.43
CA ALA A 597 1.04 -22.77 28.33
C ALA A 597 0.62 -23.05 26.87
N PRO A 598 0.77 -24.31 26.40
CA PRO A 598 0.39 -24.68 25.03
C PRO A 598 -1.05 -24.27 24.67
N ALA A 599 -2.00 -24.46 25.58
CA ALA A 599 -3.41 -24.12 25.37
C ALA A 599 -3.68 -22.61 25.11
N PHE A 600 -2.71 -21.75 25.37
CA PHE A 600 -2.82 -20.30 25.15
C PHE A 600 -2.12 -19.84 23.87
N ARG A 601 -1.68 -20.76 23.04
CA ARG A 601 -0.99 -20.50 21.78
C ARG A 601 -1.75 -21.10 20.60
N PRO A 602 -1.63 -20.55 19.38
CA PRO A 602 -2.14 -21.22 18.20
C PRO A 602 -1.32 -22.49 17.91
N ASP A 603 -1.93 -23.49 17.28
CA ASP A 603 -1.35 -24.83 17.04
C ASP A 603 0.05 -24.77 16.39
N PHE A 604 0.27 -23.85 15.44
CA PHE A 604 1.55 -23.70 14.75
C PHE A 604 2.68 -23.09 15.61
N ALA A 605 2.36 -22.53 16.78
CA ALA A 605 3.29 -21.90 17.72
C ALA A 605 3.25 -22.57 19.12
N GLU A 606 2.52 -23.66 19.27
CA GLU A 606 2.35 -24.39 20.53
C GLU A 606 3.69 -24.88 21.10
N ASP A 607 4.57 -25.40 20.23
CA ASP A 607 5.87 -25.95 20.62
C ASP A 607 7.02 -24.94 20.36
N ALA A 608 7.85 -24.71 21.39
CA ALA A 608 9.10 -23.95 21.28
C ALA A 608 10.11 -24.55 20.26
N GLY A 609 9.93 -25.79 19.82
CA GLY A 609 10.69 -26.41 18.73
C GLY A 609 10.36 -25.85 17.34
N THR A 610 9.19 -25.23 17.14
CA THR A 610 8.83 -24.56 15.87
C THR A 610 9.48 -23.19 15.75
N ALA A 611 9.62 -22.65 14.53
CA ALA A 611 10.14 -21.29 14.33
C ALA A 611 9.22 -20.23 14.98
N ALA A 612 7.91 -20.40 14.85
CA ALA A 612 6.90 -19.52 15.43
C ALA A 612 6.92 -19.56 16.95
N GLY A 613 7.01 -20.75 17.55
CA GLY A 613 7.10 -20.93 18.99
C GLY A 613 8.39 -20.35 19.58
N ARG A 614 9.55 -20.56 18.94
CA ARG A 614 10.82 -19.92 19.35
C ARG A 614 10.74 -18.39 19.32
N HIS A 615 10.15 -17.84 18.29
CA HIS A 615 9.98 -16.39 18.16
C HIS A 615 9.12 -15.84 19.32
N TYR A 616 8.04 -16.52 19.66
CA TYR A 616 7.17 -16.15 20.77
C TYR A 616 7.88 -16.23 22.12
N GLU A 617 8.63 -17.32 22.39
CA GLU A 617 9.43 -17.45 23.62
C GLU A 617 10.46 -16.31 23.77
N GLN A 618 11.11 -15.95 22.68
CA GLN A 618 12.06 -14.82 22.67
C GLN A 618 11.32 -13.49 22.95
N THR A 619 10.14 -13.31 22.41
CA THR A 619 9.29 -12.14 22.66
C THR A 619 8.90 -12.04 24.12
N LEU A 620 8.37 -13.10 24.73
CA LEU A 620 8.03 -13.12 26.15
C LEU A 620 9.27 -12.83 27.02
N ARG A 621 10.43 -13.44 26.69
CA ARG A 621 11.66 -13.21 27.44
C ARG A 621 12.12 -11.74 27.38
N ARG A 622 12.00 -11.05 26.23
CA ARG A 622 12.31 -9.62 26.13
C ARG A 622 11.37 -8.75 26.97
N ILE A 623 10.08 -9.11 27.04
CA ILE A 623 9.11 -8.41 27.89
C ILE A 623 9.44 -8.62 29.36
N GLU A 624 9.73 -9.86 29.78
CA GLU A 624 10.10 -10.19 31.13
C GLU A 624 11.37 -9.47 31.58
N LEU A 625 12.38 -9.37 30.73
CA LEU A 625 13.58 -8.57 30.98
C LEU A 625 13.23 -7.09 31.15
N ALA A 626 12.36 -6.54 30.34
CA ALA A 626 11.92 -5.15 30.44
C ALA A 626 11.06 -4.88 31.71
N TRP A 627 10.37 -5.89 32.19
CA TRP A 627 9.57 -5.85 33.42
C TRP A 627 10.38 -6.25 34.69
N GLU A 628 11.64 -6.66 34.53
CA GLU A 628 12.50 -7.16 35.60
C GLU A 628 11.93 -8.39 36.34
N THR A 629 11.15 -9.24 35.63
CA THR A 629 10.45 -10.40 36.18
C THR A 629 11.00 -11.75 35.71
N HIS A 630 12.04 -11.75 34.89
CA HIS A 630 12.56 -12.93 34.17
C HIS A 630 13.12 -14.05 35.09
N ASP A 631 13.58 -13.69 36.29
CA ASP A 631 14.12 -14.62 37.28
C ASP A 631 13.13 -14.92 38.42
N TYR A 632 11.89 -14.42 38.34
CA TYR A 632 10.92 -14.59 39.40
C TYR A 632 10.11 -15.88 39.23
N ALA A 633 9.50 -16.29 40.37
CA ALA A 633 8.69 -17.50 40.40
C ALA A 633 7.52 -17.41 39.40
N PRO A 634 7.23 -18.49 38.65
CA PRO A 634 6.07 -18.51 37.76
C PRO A 634 4.77 -18.45 38.58
N LEU A 635 3.71 -17.90 37.96
CA LEU A 635 2.37 -18.06 38.46
C LEU A 635 1.93 -19.50 38.16
N GLU A 636 1.92 -20.34 39.18
CA GLU A 636 1.35 -21.69 39.05
C GLU A 636 -0.17 -21.58 39.04
N GLY A 637 -0.77 -21.90 37.90
CA GLY A 637 -2.19 -22.20 37.82
C GLY A 637 -2.44 -23.43 38.71
N ARG A 638 -3.27 -23.33 39.76
CA ARG A 638 -3.80 -24.54 40.39
C ARG A 638 -4.54 -25.33 39.30
N GLN A 639 -4.01 -26.53 39.02
CA GLN A 639 -4.67 -27.52 38.19
C GLN A 639 -6.05 -27.88 38.74
#